data_61d39cd338b01ac14227ca9e0094ccb1
#
_entry.id   61d39cd338b01ac14227ca9e0094ccb1
#
_cell.length_a   1.000
_cell.length_b   1.000
_cell.length_c   1.000
_cell.angle_alpha   90.00
_cell.angle_beta   90.00
_cell.angle_gamma   90.00
#
_symmetry.space_group_name_H-M   'P 1'
#
loop_
_entity.id
_entity.type
_entity.pdbx_description
1 polymer ?
#
loop_
_entity_poly.entity_id
_entity_poly.type
_entity_poly.pdbx_seq_one_letter_code
_entity_poly.pdbx_strand_id
1 'polypeptide(L)'
;MNKKAFGSGHFGEWITDEHDLPAYYYTCDQINDPKAITPLNEQLRSNKEHLHQVGNDRIVGVASNFGYVQVRQDEGCPKFLNDYDPEHCQFAGGIGYLVDGDNIISTFYSGNEDQFERIFGVGYYRKIVKQYDLSVDHIIFAPYGDDPLLISQVSISNNSDKPKNLRWIEYWGCKSYQFSALAYYTAFGKKDLSLMNKLRREFSSKFIHEFSFVENLGLLEAKYFQGKKEADKKRLPKPIYENNFSPKTFLISLNGPIDGFSTNGYEFFGKGDVEHPDGINSALSSKLNTTNDGSAMILEREVHLEPQESQTLYFAYGYLPEGVNLDQIISKYNKEISKQWIYSSECWKKNIILLSIPNEPWVERELLWHNYYLRGAMTYDDYFKEHILSQGHVYQYIIGAQIATRDPLQHTLPFIYCEPKIVKEIIRYILKTVKENGEIPYGIIGNGMIMPLAVFPSDLELWLLWATSEYIIATRDIKFLDEEIPIYPIYGKLAKTSKIIELLLLCYNHYTEITGTGKHGLQRISTGDWNDGAVMGFVPEVRQDEVRTKGESVLNASMSIYVLNKFAELLKVVNKDKMAKRVHEYAELQKKSVKAQWNGNWFKRAWFTEDLGWIGDNELWLEPQPWAIIGDATENDWIPILINNIDSLLRKSSKIGARILSKDIDDMRREVGMRVNGGIWPSINGTLIWALSHVNSEMAWDEWKKNTLAFHAEAFPDVWYGIWSGPDTYNSNLSKYPGQTHFFEYFITGDPKDEKAMKEDPFGVSWTDFPVMNLHPHAWPIFNLIHLVGANFTKYGIEIIPSLPKDEYYFESPLFGFSKSKEGYSGWYCPNISGNWTILLKLKKEEINNCKFLKINNKEAEFKSKNSYIIINGSSAPDKSFTWELRKNEI
;
A
#
# COMPACT_ATOMS: atom_id res chain seq x y z
N MET A 1 21.41 -30.00 -1.59
CA MET A 1 20.92 -28.61 -1.61
C MET A 1 19.73 -28.52 -0.67
N ASN A 2 19.77 -27.69 0.34
CA ASN A 2 18.59 -27.41 1.14
C ASN A 2 17.53 -26.80 0.22
N LYS A 3 16.29 -27.25 0.36
CA LYS A 3 15.17 -26.71 -0.43
C LYS A 3 14.90 -25.27 0.05
N LYS A 4 14.95 -24.28 -0.86
CA LYS A 4 14.58 -22.90 -0.54
C LYS A 4 13.18 -22.83 0.11
N ALA A 5 12.95 -21.85 0.95
CA ALA A 5 11.64 -21.60 1.51
C ALA A 5 10.59 -21.35 0.41
N PHE A 6 9.37 -21.83 0.61
CA PHE A 6 8.28 -21.69 -0.36
C PHE A 6 8.03 -20.22 -0.70
N GLY A 7 7.88 -19.90 -1.99
CA GLY A 7 7.66 -18.53 -2.44
C GLY A 7 8.91 -17.67 -2.56
N SER A 8 10.11 -18.26 -2.55
CA SER A 8 11.37 -17.49 -2.64
C SER A 8 11.71 -16.99 -4.05
N GLY A 9 11.23 -17.61 -5.10
CA GLY A 9 11.62 -17.27 -6.47
C GLY A 9 13.11 -17.48 -6.75
N HIS A 10 13.66 -16.77 -7.75
CA HIS A 10 15.05 -16.97 -8.18
C HIS A 10 16.03 -15.89 -7.73
N PHE A 11 15.56 -14.76 -7.15
CA PHE A 11 16.42 -13.63 -6.76
C PHE A 11 17.09 -13.78 -5.38
N GLY A 12 16.70 -14.76 -4.61
CA GLY A 12 17.20 -15.01 -3.26
C GLY A 12 16.39 -16.05 -2.53
N GLU A 13 16.28 -15.90 -1.21
CA GLU A 13 15.43 -16.76 -0.39
C GLU A 13 14.86 -16.04 0.83
N TRP A 14 13.69 -16.49 1.26
CA TRP A 14 13.09 -16.06 2.52
C TRP A 14 13.84 -16.68 3.70
N ILE A 15 14.20 -15.82 4.65
CA ILE A 15 14.80 -16.19 5.94
C ILE A 15 14.00 -15.59 7.08
N THR A 16 14.28 -16.02 8.28
CA THR A 16 13.87 -15.34 9.52
C THR A 16 15.08 -14.62 10.07
N ASP A 17 14.95 -13.33 10.40
CA ASP A 17 16.02 -12.52 10.95
C ASP A 17 16.23 -12.75 12.46
N GLU A 18 17.19 -12.04 13.06
CA GLU A 18 17.51 -12.13 14.49
C GLU A 18 16.41 -11.62 15.43
N HIS A 19 15.36 -11.01 14.88
CA HIS A 19 14.20 -10.52 15.64
C HIS A 19 12.93 -11.36 15.37
N ASP A 20 13.08 -12.56 14.81
CA ASP A 20 11.98 -13.45 14.44
C ASP A 20 10.99 -12.82 13.42
N LEU A 21 11.48 -11.92 12.55
CA LEU A 21 10.71 -11.33 11.47
C LEU A 21 11.15 -11.90 10.12
N PRO A 22 10.24 -11.94 9.13
CA PRO A 22 10.62 -12.35 7.77
C PRO A 22 11.57 -11.34 7.16
N ALA A 23 12.56 -11.86 6.46
CA ALA A 23 13.45 -11.08 5.63
C ALA A 23 13.78 -11.83 4.35
N TYR A 24 14.10 -11.10 3.29
CA TYR A 24 14.49 -11.67 2.00
C TYR A 24 15.99 -11.51 1.81
N TYR A 25 16.73 -12.62 1.88
CA TYR A 25 18.16 -12.66 1.61
C TYR A 25 18.37 -12.67 0.10
N TYR A 26 18.74 -11.49 -0.45
CA TYR A 26 18.86 -11.24 -1.88
C TYR A 26 20.23 -11.69 -2.40
N THR A 27 20.25 -12.63 -3.35
CA THR A 27 21.49 -13.25 -3.89
C THR A 27 21.63 -13.14 -5.41
N CYS A 28 20.74 -12.40 -6.08
CA CYS A 28 20.83 -12.24 -7.53
C CYS A 28 21.98 -11.31 -7.91
N ASP A 29 22.85 -11.79 -8.80
CA ASP A 29 23.83 -10.94 -9.48
C ASP A 29 23.13 -10.14 -10.60
N GLN A 30 22.60 -8.97 -10.27
CA GLN A 30 21.90 -8.14 -11.23
C GLN A 30 22.78 -7.58 -12.36
N ILE A 31 24.11 -7.73 -12.27
CA ILE A 31 25.02 -7.28 -13.32
C ILE A 31 25.16 -8.36 -14.40
N ASN A 32 25.34 -9.60 -13.99
CA ASN A 32 25.67 -10.71 -14.88
C ASN A 32 24.53 -11.72 -15.09
N ASP A 33 23.54 -11.78 -14.17
CA ASP A 33 22.41 -12.70 -14.29
C ASP A 33 21.36 -12.15 -15.26
N PRO A 34 21.09 -12.86 -16.40
CA PRO A 34 20.06 -12.45 -17.33
C PRO A 34 18.64 -12.41 -16.70
N LYS A 35 18.40 -13.13 -15.61
CA LYS A 35 17.12 -13.13 -14.91
C LYS A 35 16.83 -11.81 -14.14
N ALA A 36 17.85 -10.98 -13.93
CA ALA A 36 17.68 -9.66 -13.35
C ALA A 36 16.79 -8.74 -14.20
N ILE A 37 16.65 -9.03 -15.51
CA ILE A 37 15.83 -8.26 -16.44
C ILE A 37 14.66 -9.13 -16.89
N THR A 38 13.43 -8.69 -16.65
CA THR A 38 12.26 -9.36 -17.21
C THR A 38 12.12 -9.07 -18.71
N PRO A 39 11.55 -9.97 -19.53
CA PRO A 39 11.38 -9.75 -20.96
C PRO A 39 10.64 -8.45 -21.30
N LEU A 40 9.65 -8.05 -20.50
CA LEU A 40 8.92 -6.80 -20.70
C LEU A 40 9.81 -5.58 -20.39
N ASN A 41 10.55 -5.60 -19.31
CA ASN A 41 11.46 -4.52 -18.96
C ASN A 41 12.62 -4.40 -19.97
N GLU A 42 13.15 -5.51 -20.48
CA GLU A 42 14.16 -5.51 -21.52
C GLU A 42 13.64 -4.87 -22.82
N GLN A 43 12.40 -5.16 -23.18
CA GLN A 43 11.80 -4.62 -24.40
C GLN A 43 11.57 -3.10 -24.33
N LEU A 44 11.10 -2.61 -23.19
CA LEU A 44 10.70 -1.22 -23.01
C LEU A 44 11.83 -0.39 -22.41
N ARG A 45 12.58 -0.97 -21.47
CA ARG A 45 13.66 -0.33 -20.76
C ARG A 45 14.51 -1.39 -20.04
N SER A 46 15.82 -1.28 -20.13
CA SER A 46 16.74 -2.13 -19.36
C SER A 46 16.81 -1.65 -17.90
N ASN A 47 15.98 -2.23 -17.04
CA ASN A 47 16.00 -1.93 -15.61
C ASN A 47 16.39 -3.16 -14.80
N LYS A 48 17.56 -3.12 -14.17
CA LYS A 48 18.08 -4.15 -13.28
C LYS A 48 17.86 -3.84 -11.79
N GLU A 49 17.13 -2.77 -11.51
CA GLU A 49 16.83 -2.36 -10.15
C GLU A 49 15.66 -3.16 -9.59
N HIS A 50 15.88 -3.75 -8.44
CA HIS A 50 14.89 -4.43 -7.64
C HIS A 50 14.77 -3.71 -6.31
N LEU A 51 13.56 -3.27 -5.97
CA LEU A 51 13.35 -2.25 -4.96
C LEU A 51 12.64 -2.81 -3.74
N HIS A 52 13.04 -2.32 -2.57
CA HIS A 52 12.45 -2.66 -1.29
C HIS A 52 12.04 -1.39 -0.53
N GLN A 53 10.94 -1.47 0.21
CA GLN A 53 10.42 -0.38 1.04
C GLN A 53 11.04 -0.41 2.43
N VAL A 54 11.53 0.74 2.88
CA VAL A 54 11.96 0.99 4.27
C VAL A 54 11.19 2.20 4.78
N GLY A 55 10.07 1.96 5.44
CA GLY A 55 9.15 3.05 5.81
C GLY A 55 8.55 2.92 7.20
N ASN A 56 8.00 4.02 7.68
CA ASN A 56 7.19 4.11 8.89
C ASN A 56 5.88 4.86 8.60
N ASP A 57 5.27 5.51 9.60
CA ASP A 57 4.00 6.21 9.40
C ASP A 57 4.15 7.54 8.63
N ARG A 58 5.37 7.99 8.29
CA ARG A 58 5.61 9.32 7.71
C ARG A 58 6.63 9.40 6.58
N ILE A 59 7.68 8.60 6.60
CA ILE A 59 8.77 8.64 5.63
C ILE A 59 8.96 7.27 5.00
N VAL A 60 9.27 7.25 3.71
CA VAL A 60 9.51 6.01 2.97
C VAL A 60 10.86 6.05 2.27
N GLY A 61 11.76 5.15 2.65
CA GLY A 61 12.97 4.83 1.90
C GLY A 61 12.67 3.82 0.80
N VAL A 62 13.14 4.09 -0.40
CA VAL A 62 13.11 3.20 -1.56
C VAL A 62 14.51 2.64 -1.72
N ALA A 63 14.76 1.46 -1.15
CA ALA A 63 16.06 0.81 -1.15
C ALA A 63 16.25 -0.01 -2.43
N SER A 64 17.40 0.16 -3.10
CA SER A 64 17.77 -0.58 -4.29
C SER A 64 18.70 -1.74 -3.95
N ASN A 65 18.59 -2.84 -4.71
CA ASN A 65 19.54 -3.96 -4.68
C ASN A 65 21.00 -3.54 -5.00
N PHE A 66 21.23 -2.34 -5.55
CA PHE A 66 22.56 -1.74 -5.72
C PHE A 66 23.12 -1.13 -4.43
N GLY A 67 22.34 -0.94 -3.37
CA GLY A 67 22.86 -0.44 -2.09
C GLY A 67 22.47 1.00 -1.76
N TYR A 68 21.84 1.74 -2.65
CA TYR A 68 21.35 3.09 -2.38
C TYR A 68 19.92 3.12 -1.87
N VAL A 69 19.53 4.25 -1.26
CA VAL A 69 18.18 4.53 -0.79
C VAL A 69 17.72 5.91 -1.26
N GLN A 70 16.62 5.95 -2.03
CA GLN A 70 15.90 7.20 -2.28
C GLN A 70 14.86 7.43 -1.17
N VAL A 71 14.72 8.67 -0.73
CA VAL A 71 13.85 8.99 0.41
C VAL A 71 12.71 9.89 -0.02
N ARG A 72 11.50 9.41 0.24
CA ARG A 72 10.26 10.03 -0.14
C ARG A 72 9.52 10.62 1.06
N GLN A 73 8.82 11.73 0.83
CA GLN A 73 7.83 12.31 1.73
C GLN A 73 6.72 13.02 0.91
N ASP A 74 5.53 13.19 1.49
CA ASP A 74 4.35 13.69 0.78
C ASP A 74 3.77 15.00 1.35
N GLU A 75 4.40 15.59 2.35
CA GLU A 75 3.94 16.86 2.89
C GLU A 75 4.00 17.98 1.83
N GLY A 76 2.87 18.65 1.62
CA GLY A 76 2.64 19.56 0.50
C GLY A 76 2.29 18.84 -0.81
N CYS A 77 3.14 17.98 -1.32
CA CYS A 77 2.89 17.08 -2.44
C CYS A 77 3.98 16.02 -2.51
N PRO A 78 3.73 14.89 -3.23
CA PRO A 78 4.71 13.80 -3.34
C PRO A 78 6.04 14.28 -3.90
N LYS A 79 7.13 13.98 -3.20
CA LYS A 79 8.48 14.34 -3.63
C LYS A 79 9.54 13.42 -3.02
N PHE A 80 10.69 13.33 -3.71
CA PHE A 80 11.91 12.76 -3.14
C PHE A 80 12.78 13.86 -2.51
N LEU A 81 13.52 13.52 -1.46
CA LEU A 81 14.51 14.38 -0.83
C LEU A 81 15.88 14.26 -1.49
N ASN A 82 16.13 13.17 -2.18
CA ASN A 82 17.34 12.85 -2.93
C ASN A 82 16.96 12.13 -4.23
N ASP A 83 17.91 12.07 -5.17
CA ASP A 83 17.68 11.51 -6.50
C ASP A 83 18.81 10.54 -6.87
N TYR A 84 18.51 9.55 -7.69
CA TYR A 84 19.51 8.69 -8.34
C TYR A 84 19.67 9.16 -9.79
N ASP A 85 20.65 10.02 -10.03
CA ASP A 85 20.99 10.63 -11.33
C ASP A 85 22.51 10.67 -11.48
N PRO A 86 23.15 9.55 -11.89
CA PRO A 86 24.60 9.46 -11.99
C PRO A 86 25.24 10.48 -12.91
N GLU A 87 24.51 10.93 -13.97
CA GLU A 87 25.00 11.95 -14.91
C GLU A 87 25.25 13.30 -14.22
N HIS A 88 24.55 13.54 -13.10
CA HIS A 88 24.70 14.77 -12.31
C HIS A 88 25.31 14.52 -10.92
N CYS A 89 26.05 13.41 -10.75
CA CYS A 89 26.68 13.02 -9.49
C CYS A 89 25.69 12.94 -8.30
N GLN A 90 24.50 12.42 -8.56
CA GLN A 90 23.47 12.14 -7.55
C GLN A 90 23.29 10.63 -7.44
N PHE A 91 23.63 10.06 -6.29
CA PHE A 91 23.57 8.62 -6.05
C PHE A 91 22.58 8.27 -4.91
N ALA A 92 21.47 9.03 -4.83
CA ALA A 92 20.48 8.88 -3.78
C ALA A 92 21.10 9.00 -2.37
N GLY A 93 21.18 7.95 -1.56
CA GLY A 93 21.83 8.03 -0.25
C GLY A 93 21.94 6.67 0.42
N GLY A 94 22.31 6.67 1.71
CA GLY A 94 22.54 5.46 2.46
C GLY A 94 23.74 4.64 1.95
N ILE A 95 24.70 5.30 1.33
CA ILE A 95 25.95 4.72 0.88
C ILE A 95 27.03 5.12 1.86
N GLY A 96 27.87 4.18 2.24
CA GLY A 96 29.00 4.44 3.11
C GLY A 96 30.31 3.89 2.57
N TYR A 97 31.39 4.52 2.97
CA TYR A 97 32.76 4.16 2.56
C TYR A 97 33.61 4.00 3.80
N LEU A 98 34.23 2.81 3.96
CA LEU A 98 35.27 2.58 4.96
C LEU A 98 36.64 2.67 4.29
N VAL A 99 37.48 3.56 4.78
CA VAL A 99 38.81 3.82 4.22
C VAL A 99 39.90 3.34 5.20
N ASP A 100 40.75 2.43 4.72
CA ASP A 100 41.94 1.89 5.39
C ASP A 100 43.19 2.12 4.51
N GLY A 101 43.78 3.30 4.59
CA GLY A 101 44.83 3.70 3.66
C GLY A 101 44.35 3.75 2.22
N ASP A 102 44.94 2.89 1.35
CA ASP A 102 44.54 2.76 -0.06
C ASP A 102 43.34 1.80 -0.26
N ASN A 103 42.94 1.04 0.79
CA ASN A 103 41.84 0.11 0.70
C ASN A 103 40.51 0.83 0.98
N ILE A 104 39.53 0.62 0.12
CA ILE A 104 38.18 1.18 0.22
C ILE A 104 37.16 0.06 0.21
N ILE A 105 36.27 0.09 1.19
CA ILE A 105 35.06 -0.77 1.21
C ILE A 105 33.84 0.13 1.02
N SER A 106 33.17 0.00 -0.13
CA SER A 106 31.93 0.69 -0.42
C SER A 106 30.72 -0.20 -0.06
N THR A 107 29.63 0.42 0.42
CA THR A 107 28.35 -0.24 0.60
C THR A 107 27.44 -0.09 -0.63
N PHE A 108 27.99 0.30 -1.77
CA PHE A 108 27.35 0.21 -3.09
C PHE A 108 27.78 -1.09 -3.76
N TYR A 109 26.82 -1.83 -4.35
CA TYR A 109 27.07 -3.12 -4.98
C TYR A 109 27.56 -2.95 -6.42
N SER A 110 28.66 -3.63 -6.76
CA SER A 110 29.34 -3.55 -8.06
C SER A 110 29.63 -4.89 -8.72
N GLY A 111 28.99 -5.96 -8.27
CA GLY A 111 29.21 -7.29 -8.81
C GLY A 111 30.12 -8.20 -7.96
N ASN A 112 30.38 -7.83 -6.72
CA ASN A 112 31.20 -8.57 -5.75
C ASN A 112 30.37 -9.47 -4.81
N GLU A 113 29.53 -10.34 -5.35
CA GLU A 113 28.57 -11.21 -4.63
C GLU A 113 29.22 -11.99 -3.46
N ASP A 114 30.41 -12.53 -3.65
CA ASP A 114 31.09 -13.32 -2.61
C ASP A 114 31.47 -12.51 -1.36
N GLN A 115 31.40 -11.19 -1.44
CA GLN A 115 31.84 -10.26 -0.40
C GLN A 115 30.73 -9.32 0.09
N PHE A 116 29.56 -9.34 -0.57
CA PHE A 116 28.49 -8.39 -0.36
C PHE A 116 27.15 -9.09 -0.16
N GLU A 117 26.63 -9.08 1.06
CA GLU A 117 25.31 -9.61 1.40
C GLU A 117 24.27 -8.47 1.41
N ARG A 118 23.03 -8.76 0.94
CA ARG A 118 21.91 -7.80 0.91
C ARG A 118 20.67 -8.46 1.48
N ILE A 119 20.03 -7.79 2.43
CA ILE A 119 18.85 -8.32 3.12
C ILE A 119 17.75 -7.25 3.13
N PHE A 120 16.60 -7.59 2.55
CA PHE A 120 15.39 -6.79 2.60
C PHE A 120 14.53 -7.27 3.77
N GLY A 121 14.45 -6.49 4.85
CA GLY A 121 13.75 -6.88 6.07
C GLY A 121 12.52 -6.04 6.39
N VAL A 122 11.80 -6.43 7.41
CA VAL A 122 10.66 -5.68 7.94
C VAL A 122 11.13 -4.37 8.56
N GLY A 123 10.92 -3.26 7.85
CA GLY A 123 11.33 -1.92 8.30
C GLY A 123 12.80 -1.58 8.09
N TYR A 124 13.58 -2.42 7.44
CA TYR A 124 15.01 -2.17 7.24
C TYR A 124 15.55 -2.72 5.91
N TYR A 125 16.69 -2.15 5.50
CA TYR A 125 17.59 -2.68 4.48
C TYR A 125 18.97 -2.88 5.08
N ARG A 126 19.56 -4.07 4.96
CA ARG A 126 20.88 -4.40 5.51
C ARG A 126 21.85 -4.83 4.42
N LYS A 127 23.06 -4.31 4.51
CA LYS A 127 24.19 -4.61 3.65
C LYS A 127 25.36 -5.05 4.52
N ILE A 128 25.98 -6.19 4.19
CA ILE A 128 27.17 -6.69 4.89
C ILE A 128 28.28 -6.86 3.87
N VAL A 129 29.39 -6.16 4.07
CA VAL A 129 30.54 -6.21 3.17
C VAL A 129 31.77 -6.69 3.95
N LYS A 130 32.48 -7.69 3.40
CA LYS A 130 33.66 -8.30 4.04
C LYS A 130 34.84 -8.26 3.09
N GLN A 131 35.83 -7.44 3.37
CA GLN A 131 37.04 -7.27 2.55
C GLN A 131 38.21 -6.82 3.44
N TYR A 132 39.47 -7.13 3.07
CA TYR A 132 40.68 -6.64 3.71
C TYR A 132 40.77 -6.91 5.22
N ASP A 133 40.29 -8.06 5.69
CA ASP A 133 40.14 -8.41 7.11
C ASP A 133 39.30 -7.40 7.91
N LEU A 134 38.41 -6.69 7.23
CA LEU A 134 37.42 -5.79 7.79
C LEU A 134 36.01 -6.27 7.40
N SER A 135 35.05 -5.98 8.26
CA SER A 135 33.63 -6.14 7.92
C SER A 135 32.84 -4.88 8.26
N VAL A 136 31.91 -4.55 7.37
CA VAL A 136 30.95 -3.48 7.54
C VAL A 136 29.55 -4.09 7.50
N ASP A 137 28.79 -3.92 8.58
CA ASP A 137 27.39 -4.27 8.67
C ASP A 137 26.57 -2.98 8.74
N HIS A 138 25.92 -2.63 7.62
CA HIS A 138 25.24 -1.37 7.43
C HIS A 138 23.73 -1.60 7.33
N ILE A 139 22.99 -1.16 8.35
CA ILE A 139 21.55 -1.28 8.44
C ILE A 139 20.94 0.11 8.30
N ILE A 140 20.02 0.28 7.34
CA ILE A 140 19.20 1.47 7.18
C ILE A 140 17.78 1.10 7.55
N PHE A 141 17.19 1.73 8.55
CA PHE A 141 15.85 1.43 9.02
C PHE A 141 15.03 2.69 9.32
N ALA A 142 13.72 2.58 9.16
CA ALA A 142 12.77 3.58 9.60
C ALA A 142 12.31 3.24 11.02
N PRO A 143 12.54 4.10 12.03
CA PRO A 143 12.02 3.87 13.37
C PRO A 143 10.50 3.76 13.35
N TYR A 144 9.95 2.77 14.05
CA TYR A 144 8.51 2.58 14.15
C TYR A 144 7.81 3.82 14.74
N GLY A 145 6.77 4.30 14.07
CA GLY A 145 5.98 5.47 14.46
C GLY A 145 6.08 6.61 13.45
N ASP A 146 5.98 7.85 13.89
CA ASP A 146 5.74 9.05 13.08
C ASP A 146 6.98 9.98 12.96
N ASP A 147 8.19 9.47 13.21
CA ASP A 147 9.38 10.30 13.07
C ASP A 147 9.83 10.40 11.60
N PRO A 148 10.09 11.62 11.10
CA PRO A 148 10.35 11.87 9.68
C PRO A 148 11.83 11.63 9.31
N LEU A 149 12.38 10.47 9.67
CA LEU A 149 13.79 10.14 9.46
C LEU A 149 14.04 8.65 9.24
N LEU A 150 15.16 8.35 8.61
CA LEU A 150 15.79 7.03 8.55
C LEU A 150 17.04 7.04 9.43
N ILE A 151 17.32 5.92 10.08
CA ILE A 151 18.56 5.72 10.84
C ILE A 151 19.49 4.82 10.03
N SER A 152 20.73 5.25 9.88
CA SER A 152 21.85 4.46 9.36
C SER A 152 22.68 3.98 10.55
N GLN A 153 22.66 2.67 10.81
CA GLN A 153 23.43 1.98 11.82
C GLN A 153 24.58 1.24 11.12
N VAL A 154 25.82 1.56 11.46
CA VAL A 154 27.01 1.01 10.82
C VAL A 154 27.89 0.35 11.85
N SER A 155 28.02 -0.97 11.82
CA SER A 155 28.93 -1.74 12.68
C SER A 155 30.17 -2.10 11.88
N ILE A 156 31.33 -1.63 12.31
CA ILE A 156 32.65 -1.85 11.69
C ILE A 156 33.44 -2.79 12.59
N SER A 157 33.98 -3.86 12.03
CA SER A 157 34.76 -4.85 12.78
C SER A 157 36.15 -5.03 12.16
N ASN A 158 37.16 -5.04 12.99
CA ASN A 158 38.54 -5.38 12.63
C ASN A 158 38.80 -6.85 12.89
N ASN A 159 38.80 -7.67 11.83
CA ASN A 159 39.02 -9.11 11.91
C ASN A 159 40.51 -9.48 11.81
N SER A 160 41.39 -8.48 11.73
CA SER A 160 42.85 -8.69 11.65
C SER A 160 43.48 -8.83 13.04
N ASP A 161 44.76 -9.14 13.06
CA ASP A 161 45.61 -9.20 14.25
C ASP A 161 46.36 -7.89 14.58
N LYS A 162 46.02 -6.79 13.89
CA LYS A 162 46.66 -5.47 14.05
C LYS A 162 45.63 -4.39 14.30
N PRO A 163 45.95 -3.36 15.09
CA PRO A 163 45.08 -2.20 15.23
C PRO A 163 44.94 -1.45 13.90
N LYS A 164 43.77 -0.85 13.67
CA LYS A 164 43.39 -0.13 12.47
C LYS A 164 42.97 1.28 12.81
N ASN A 165 43.46 2.27 12.02
CA ASN A 165 42.95 3.63 12.01
C ASN A 165 42.16 3.83 10.72
N LEU A 166 40.89 3.96 10.84
CA LEU A 166 39.94 3.92 9.75
C LEU A 166 39.19 5.26 9.67
N ARG A 167 38.58 5.54 8.52
CA ARG A 167 37.64 6.65 8.36
C ARG A 167 36.35 6.07 7.76
N TRP A 168 35.22 6.39 8.38
CA TRP A 168 33.89 6.14 7.82
C TRP A 168 33.32 7.40 7.20
N ILE A 169 32.86 7.32 5.97
CA ILE A 169 32.21 8.41 5.24
C ILE A 169 30.78 8.00 4.92
N GLU A 170 29.82 8.72 5.48
CA GLU A 170 28.38 8.54 5.28
C GLU A 170 27.88 9.50 4.22
N TYR A 171 27.29 8.99 3.12
CA TYR A 171 26.82 9.78 1.98
C TYR A 171 25.30 9.74 1.86
N TRP A 172 24.70 10.91 1.75
CA TRP A 172 23.30 11.12 1.37
C TRP A 172 23.21 12.26 0.36
N GLY A 173 22.59 12.01 -0.79
CA GLY A 173 22.27 13.04 -1.78
C GLY A 173 21.25 14.03 -1.22
N CYS A 174 21.26 15.22 -1.77
CA CYS A 174 20.36 16.29 -1.35
C CYS A 174 19.83 17.01 -2.58
N LYS A 175 18.71 16.51 -3.14
CA LYS A 175 18.05 17.09 -4.29
C LYS A 175 16.56 16.84 -4.21
N SER A 176 15.80 17.90 -3.96
CA SER A 176 14.34 17.75 -4.02
C SER A 176 13.89 17.49 -5.44
N TYR A 177 13.26 16.34 -5.64
CA TYR A 177 12.68 15.94 -6.91
C TYR A 177 11.18 15.71 -6.75
N GLN A 178 10.38 16.53 -7.44
CA GLN A 178 8.92 16.47 -7.35
C GLN A 178 8.29 16.00 -8.66
N PHE A 179 7.40 15.04 -8.54
CA PHE A 179 6.55 14.62 -9.66
C PHE A 179 5.38 15.59 -9.80
N SER A 180 5.39 16.36 -10.87
CA SER A 180 4.39 17.38 -11.09
C SER A 180 3.17 16.80 -11.79
N ALA A 181 2.03 16.79 -11.10
CA ALA A 181 0.74 16.46 -11.70
C ALA A 181 0.42 17.38 -12.90
N LEU A 182 0.84 18.65 -12.82
CA LEU A 182 0.66 19.60 -13.92
C LEU A 182 1.46 19.18 -15.17
N ALA A 183 2.69 18.67 -15.00
CA ALA A 183 3.50 18.15 -16.11
C ALA A 183 2.81 16.96 -16.77
N TYR A 184 2.33 16.02 -15.96
CA TYR A 184 1.59 14.86 -16.41
C TYR A 184 0.34 15.25 -17.22
N TYR A 185 -0.54 16.09 -16.66
CA TYR A 185 -1.78 16.50 -17.36
C TYR A 185 -1.53 17.36 -18.58
N THR A 186 -0.46 18.15 -18.59
CA THR A 186 -0.08 18.92 -19.79
C THR A 186 0.38 17.98 -20.90
N ALA A 187 1.22 17.01 -20.61
CA ALA A 187 1.69 16.01 -21.56
C ALA A 187 0.53 15.16 -22.09
N PHE A 188 -0.33 14.70 -21.20
CA PHE A 188 -1.53 13.93 -21.53
C PHE A 188 -2.48 14.70 -22.44
N GLY A 189 -2.82 15.95 -22.10
CA GLY A 189 -3.72 16.80 -22.91
C GLY A 189 -3.16 17.15 -24.29
N LYS A 190 -1.83 17.19 -24.44
CA LYS A 190 -1.15 17.41 -25.72
C LYS A 190 -0.83 16.12 -26.47
N LYS A 191 -1.08 14.96 -25.88
CA LYS A 191 -0.68 13.63 -26.39
C LYS A 191 0.81 13.57 -26.76
N ASP A 192 1.65 14.15 -25.89
CA ASP A 192 3.11 14.24 -26.09
C ASP A 192 3.80 13.99 -24.73
N LEU A 193 4.19 12.75 -24.49
CA LEU A 193 4.83 12.33 -23.24
C LEU A 193 6.24 12.92 -23.06
N SER A 194 6.94 13.28 -24.15
CA SER A 194 8.27 13.90 -24.06
C SER A 194 8.26 15.24 -23.32
N LEU A 195 7.11 15.94 -23.36
CA LEU A 195 6.90 17.16 -22.59
C LEU A 195 6.96 16.94 -21.08
N MET A 196 6.64 15.76 -20.58
CA MET A 196 6.61 15.51 -19.14
C MET A 196 8.00 15.53 -18.53
N ASN A 197 8.99 14.89 -19.17
CA ASN A 197 10.38 14.93 -18.72
C ASN A 197 10.94 16.34 -18.73
N LYS A 198 10.69 17.06 -19.83
CA LYS A 198 11.12 18.46 -19.95
C LYS A 198 10.56 19.31 -18.82
N LEU A 199 9.24 19.23 -18.56
CA LEU A 199 8.58 20.01 -17.53
C LEU A 199 9.04 19.60 -16.10
N ARG A 200 9.31 18.33 -15.87
CA ARG A 200 9.84 17.82 -14.59
C ARG A 200 11.26 18.37 -14.33
N ARG A 201 12.14 18.29 -15.33
CA ARG A 201 13.51 18.85 -15.22
C ARG A 201 13.47 20.36 -15.00
N GLU A 202 12.64 21.09 -15.75
CA GLU A 202 12.43 22.54 -15.56
C GLU A 202 11.89 22.86 -14.15
N PHE A 203 11.04 22.02 -13.60
CA PHE A 203 10.50 22.21 -12.27
C PHE A 203 11.56 21.96 -11.19
N SER A 204 12.25 20.83 -11.27
CA SER A 204 13.31 20.44 -10.29
C SER A 204 14.49 21.43 -10.29
N SER A 205 14.85 22.00 -11.45
CA SER A 205 15.93 23.00 -11.55
C SER A 205 15.64 24.33 -10.85
N LYS A 206 14.41 24.55 -10.41
CA LYS A 206 14.01 25.78 -9.69
C LYS A 206 14.30 25.75 -8.20
N PHE A 207 14.64 24.58 -7.64
CA PHE A 207 14.98 24.48 -6.23
C PHE A 207 16.46 24.85 -6.01
N ILE A 208 16.67 25.83 -5.15
CA ILE A 208 18.01 26.28 -4.70
C ILE A 208 18.24 25.75 -3.30
N HIS A 209 19.37 25.11 -3.07
CA HIS A 209 19.75 24.57 -1.77
C HIS A 209 20.66 25.57 -1.03
N GLU A 210 20.36 25.81 0.24
CA GLU A 210 21.20 26.55 1.16
C GLU A 210 21.56 25.62 2.32
N PHE A 211 22.87 25.38 2.49
CA PHE A 211 23.38 24.51 3.55
C PHE A 211 23.79 25.30 4.78
N SER A 212 23.61 24.72 5.94
CA SER A 212 24.16 25.15 7.22
C SER A 212 24.72 23.96 7.99
N PHE A 213 25.75 24.24 8.81
CA PHE A 213 26.34 23.24 9.67
C PHE A 213 26.28 23.72 11.12
N VAL A 214 25.86 22.80 12.02
CA VAL A 214 25.77 23.04 13.47
C VAL A 214 26.83 22.18 14.15
N GLU A 215 27.99 22.78 14.48
CA GLU A 215 29.20 22.08 14.91
C GLU A 215 28.99 21.21 16.16
N ASN A 216 28.35 21.76 17.18
CA ASN A 216 28.13 21.03 18.45
C ASN A 216 27.17 19.82 18.34
N LEU A 217 26.45 19.66 17.22
CA LEU A 217 25.56 18.57 16.94
C LEU A 217 26.07 17.65 15.82
N GLY A 218 27.13 18.02 15.09
CA GLY A 218 27.55 17.29 13.89
C GLY A 218 26.45 17.23 12.84
N LEU A 219 25.69 18.33 12.67
CA LEU A 219 24.46 18.40 11.91
C LEU A 219 24.63 19.22 10.65
N LEU A 220 24.38 18.62 9.48
CA LEU A 220 24.15 19.32 8.22
C LEU A 220 22.66 19.53 7.97
N GLU A 221 22.26 20.73 7.59
CA GLU A 221 20.90 21.04 7.19
C GLU A 221 20.87 21.68 5.79
N ALA A 222 19.89 21.34 4.99
CA ALA A 222 19.59 21.99 3.72
C ALA A 222 18.20 22.58 3.73
N LYS A 223 18.11 23.85 3.35
CA LYS A 223 16.85 24.53 3.03
C LYS A 223 16.70 24.64 1.53
N TYR A 224 15.49 24.51 1.06
CA TYR A 224 15.15 24.62 -0.35
C TYR A 224 14.42 25.93 -0.61
N PHE A 225 14.86 26.66 -1.62
CA PHE A 225 14.21 27.86 -2.08
C PHE A 225 13.80 27.68 -3.54
N GLN A 226 12.56 27.99 -3.85
CA GLN A 226 12.14 28.04 -5.24
C GLN A 226 12.49 29.40 -5.83
N GLY A 227 13.34 29.43 -6.84
CA GLY A 227 13.64 30.65 -7.64
C GLY A 227 12.38 31.07 -8.40
N LYS A 228 11.70 32.12 -7.92
CA LYS A 228 10.41 32.58 -8.47
C LYS A 228 10.64 33.48 -9.70
N LYS A 229 10.37 32.94 -10.91
CA LYS A 229 10.16 33.82 -12.07
C LYS A 229 8.72 34.35 -12.04
N GLU A 230 8.53 35.65 -12.30
CA GLU A 230 7.21 36.32 -12.31
C GLU A 230 6.18 35.64 -13.24
N ALA A 231 6.67 35.02 -14.32
CA ALA A 231 5.83 34.26 -15.28
C ALA A 231 5.22 32.99 -14.68
N ASP A 232 5.85 32.37 -13.66
CA ASP A 232 5.36 31.12 -13.05
C ASP A 232 4.20 31.41 -12.07
N LYS A 233 4.20 32.59 -11.46
CA LYS A 233 3.14 33.04 -10.55
C LYS A 233 1.77 33.15 -11.23
N LYS A 234 1.75 33.41 -12.54
CA LYS A 234 0.50 33.57 -13.31
C LYS A 234 -0.03 32.26 -13.89
N ARG A 235 0.78 31.19 -13.92
CA ARG A 235 0.45 29.92 -14.59
C ARG A 235 -0.02 28.82 -13.64
N LEU A 236 0.36 28.88 -12.37
CA LEU A 236 0.01 27.85 -11.38
C LEU A 236 -1.07 28.35 -10.43
N PRO A 237 -2.05 27.52 -10.08
CA PRO A 237 -2.95 27.84 -8.99
C PRO A 237 -2.18 28.17 -7.72
N LYS A 238 -2.66 29.17 -6.98
CA LYS A 238 -1.98 29.71 -5.80
C LYS A 238 -1.55 28.66 -4.75
N PRO A 239 -2.35 27.62 -4.43
CA PRO A 239 -1.97 26.57 -3.51
C PRO A 239 -0.78 25.71 -3.99
N ILE A 240 -0.75 25.30 -5.28
CA ILE A 240 0.40 24.55 -5.85
C ILE A 240 1.69 25.37 -5.74
N TYR A 241 1.54 26.67 -5.86
CA TYR A 241 2.66 27.60 -5.89
C TYR A 241 3.26 27.92 -4.52
N GLU A 242 2.42 28.03 -3.49
CA GLU A 242 2.83 28.43 -2.14
C GLU A 242 3.45 27.28 -1.33
N ASN A 243 3.07 26.03 -1.59
CA ASN A 243 3.45 24.86 -0.79
C ASN A 243 4.38 23.86 -1.52
N ASN A 244 5.01 24.27 -2.59
CA ASN A 244 5.95 23.42 -3.35
C ASN A 244 7.35 23.32 -2.71
N PHE A 245 7.50 23.73 -1.46
CA PHE A 245 8.78 23.64 -0.77
C PHE A 245 8.93 22.30 -0.09
N SER A 246 10.07 21.65 -0.34
CA SER A 246 10.50 20.58 0.52
C SER A 246 10.75 21.12 1.92
N PRO A 247 10.32 20.41 2.96
CA PRO A 247 10.77 20.72 4.32
C PRO A 247 12.29 20.70 4.39
N LYS A 248 12.85 21.38 5.39
CA LYS A 248 14.28 21.36 5.67
C LYS A 248 14.77 19.90 5.80
N THR A 249 15.76 19.50 5.03
CA THR A 249 16.39 18.17 5.11
C THR A 249 17.63 18.23 6.00
N PHE A 250 17.94 17.13 6.69
CA PHE A 250 19.10 17.07 7.58
C PHE A 250 19.82 15.72 7.51
N LEU A 251 21.14 15.74 7.84
CA LEU A 251 21.95 14.59 8.16
C LEU A 251 22.73 14.87 9.45
N ILE A 252 22.68 13.95 10.41
CA ILE A 252 23.31 14.12 11.73
C ILE A 252 24.03 12.84 12.16
N SER A 253 25.15 12.99 12.88
CA SER A 253 25.79 11.93 13.65
C SER A 253 25.18 11.85 15.06
N LEU A 254 24.64 10.69 15.45
CA LEU A 254 23.88 10.53 16.69
C LEU A 254 24.72 10.12 17.90
N ASN A 255 25.86 9.44 17.74
CA ASN A 255 26.63 8.88 18.84
C ASN A 255 28.10 9.32 18.88
N GLY A 256 28.38 10.52 18.46
CA GLY A 256 29.71 11.12 18.54
C GLY A 256 29.90 12.26 17.54
N PRO A 257 30.99 13.05 17.74
CA PRO A 257 31.32 14.15 16.85
C PRO A 257 31.69 13.65 15.46
N ILE A 258 31.68 14.54 14.49
CA ILE A 258 32.21 14.29 13.15
C ILE A 258 33.60 14.94 13.03
N ASP A 259 34.44 14.36 12.17
CA ASP A 259 35.79 14.85 11.89
C ASP A 259 35.87 15.72 10.63
N GLY A 260 34.89 15.52 9.72
CA GLY A 260 34.81 16.34 8.51
C GLY A 260 33.41 16.24 7.86
N PHE A 261 33.14 17.15 6.92
CA PHE A 261 31.91 17.10 6.12
C PHE A 261 32.13 17.68 4.72
N SER A 262 31.23 17.36 3.78
CA SER A 262 31.12 18.02 2.48
C SER A 262 29.66 18.17 2.09
N THR A 263 29.37 19.20 1.27
CA THR A 263 28.05 19.42 0.68
C THR A 263 28.09 19.42 -0.85
N ASN A 264 29.20 19.00 -1.45
CA ASN A 264 29.46 19.04 -2.87
C ASN A 264 29.76 17.63 -3.43
N GLY A 265 28.75 17.01 -4.06
CA GLY A 265 28.90 15.71 -4.69
C GLY A 265 29.84 15.70 -5.89
N TYR A 266 29.89 16.78 -6.70
CA TYR A 266 30.83 16.88 -7.82
C TYR A 266 32.28 16.84 -7.37
N GLU A 267 32.60 17.55 -6.29
CA GLU A 267 33.95 17.53 -5.71
C GLU A 267 34.24 16.17 -5.06
N PHE A 268 33.25 15.58 -4.40
CA PHE A 268 33.40 14.32 -3.72
C PHE A 268 33.61 13.15 -4.69
N PHE A 269 32.79 13.01 -5.72
CA PHE A 269 32.97 11.95 -6.72
C PHE A 269 34.11 12.23 -7.70
N GLY A 270 34.33 13.50 -8.05
CA GLY A 270 35.43 13.93 -8.90
C GLY A 270 35.47 13.25 -10.25
N LYS A 271 36.57 12.57 -10.57
CA LYS A 271 36.71 11.68 -11.73
C LYS A 271 36.52 10.19 -11.40
N GLY A 272 36.33 9.90 -10.10
CA GLY A 272 36.01 8.59 -9.61
C GLY A 272 34.56 8.20 -9.93
N ASP A 273 34.14 7.09 -9.41
CA ASP A 273 32.79 6.57 -9.53
C ASP A 273 32.11 6.49 -8.15
N VAL A 274 30.94 5.86 -8.09
CA VAL A 274 30.19 5.68 -6.85
C VAL A 274 30.85 4.70 -5.88
N GLU A 275 31.73 3.82 -6.34
CA GLU A 275 32.47 2.86 -5.50
C GLU A 275 33.77 3.47 -4.96
N HIS A 276 34.43 4.27 -5.76
CA HIS A 276 35.73 4.87 -5.49
C HIS A 276 35.72 6.38 -5.80
N PRO A 277 35.01 7.19 -4.99
CA PRO A 277 35.03 8.66 -5.16
C PRO A 277 36.40 9.25 -4.90
N ASP A 278 36.84 10.19 -5.73
CA ASP A 278 38.14 10.87 -5.54
C ASP A 278 38.25 11.57 -4.18
N GLY A 279 37.14 12.11 -3.67
CA GLY A 279 37.11 12.88 -2.41
C GLY A 279 37.40 12.07 -1.15
N ILE A 280 37.42 10.73 -1.22
CA ILE A 280 37.78 9.89 -0.07
C ILE A 280 39.31 9.72 0.14
N ASN A 281 40.12 10.12 -0.86
CA ASN A 281 41.62 10.05 -0.76
C ASN A 281 42.22 11.00 0.28
N SER A 282 41.42 11.95 0.79
CA SER A 282 41.84 12.88 1.85
C SER A 282 40.65 13.14 2.80
N ALA A 283 40.98 13.72 3.99
CA ALA A 283 39.94 14.18 4.90
C ALA A 283 39.02 15.21 4.25
N LEU A 284 37.72 15.14 4.55
CA LEU A 284 36.73 16.06 4.00
C LEU A 284 37.03 17.53 4.40
N SER A 285 36.85 18.44 3.46
CA SER A 285 37.30 19.84 3.58
C SER A 285 36.53 20.70 4.59
N SER A 286 35.42 20.19 5.13
CA SER A 286 34.50 20.92 6.04
C SER A 286 34.01 22.26 5.49
N LYS A 287 33.74 22.31 4.17
CA LYS A 287 33.24 23.49 3.48
C LYS A 287 31.77 23.32 3.04
N LEU A 288 31.02 24.39 3.24
CA LEU A 288 29.66 24.52 2.70
C LEU A 288 29.73 24.99 1.24
N ASN A 289 29.00 24.35 0.37
CA ASN A 289 28.85 24.73 -1.04
C ASN A 289 27.38 25.06 -1.33
N THR A 290 27.14 26.01 -2.21
CA THR A 290 25.81 26.52 -2.57
C THR A 290 25.38 26.14 -4.00
N THR A 291 26.00 25.16 -4.62
CA THR A 291 25.64 24.76 -5.99
C THR A 291 24.35 23.93 -5.99
N ASN A 292 23.47 24.18 -6.95
CA ASN A 292 22.19 23.46 -7.10
C ASN A 292 22.36 22.03 -7.60
N ASP A 293 23.34 21.81 -8.47
CA ASP A 293 23.62 20.51 -9.04
C ASP A 293 24.72 19.83 -8.23
N GLY A 294 24.60 18.52 -8.02
CA GLY A 294 25.56 17.75 -7.23
C GLY A 294 25.50 18.03 -5.72
N SER A 295 24.42 18.63 -5.21
CA SER A 295 24.25 18.84 -3.76
C SER A 295 24.20 17.51 -3.01
N ALA A 296 24.95 17.40 -1.92
CA ALA A 296 24.99 16.20 -1.08
C ALA A 296 25.17 16.59 0.39
N MET A 297 24.90 15.65 1.28
CA MET A 297 25.23 15.69 2.70
C MET A 297 26.17 14.55 2.99
N ILE A 298 27.40 14.86 3.33
CA ILE A 298 28.47 13.88 3.55
C ILE A 298 29.12 14.16 4.88
N LEU A 299 29.17 13.17 5.77
CA LEU A 299 29.81 13.26 7.08
C LEU A 299 30.96 12.27 7.17
N GLU A 300 32.06 12.65 7.80
CA GLU A 300 33.23 11.81 8.06
C GLU A 300 33.41 11.58 9.56
N ARG A 301 33.75 10.34 9.93
CA ARG A 301 34.14 9.97 11.29
C ARG A 301 35.39 9.10 11.29
N GLU A 302 36.37 9.44 12.13
CA GLU A 302 37.50 8.58 12.42
C GLU A 302 37.08 7.43 13.34
N VAL A 303 37.65 6.23 13.08
CA VAL A 303 37.36 4.99 13.80
C VAL A 303 38.68 4.31 14.09
N HIS A 304 38.95 4.07 15.38
CA HIS A 304 40.09 3.32 15.82
C HIS A 304 39.65 1.98 16.41
N LEU A 305 40.19 0.86 15.88
CA LEU A 305 39.81 -0.48 16.34
C LEU A 305 41.05 -1.30 16.65
N GLU A 306 41.11 -1.84 17.87
CA GLU A 306 42.05 -2.86 18.26
C GLU A 306 41.77 -4.19 17.50
N PRO A 307 42.71 -5.16 17.47
CA PRO A 307 42.43 -6.47 16.89
C PRO A 307 41.17 -7.12 17.46
N GLN A 308 40.30 -7.62 16.56
CA GLN A 308 39.01 -8.27 16.91
C GLN A 308 37.99 -7.35 17.58
N GLU A 309 38.19 -6.04 17.57
CA GLU A 309 37.26 -5.05 18.09
C GLU A 309 36.22 -4.64 17.03
N SER A 310 35.05 -4.21 17.50
CA SER A 310 33.98 -3.67 16.68
C SER A 310 33.44 -2.38 17.30
N GLN A 311 33.10 -1.42 16.45
CA GLN A 311 32.44 -0.16 16.83
C GLN A 311 31.20 0.07 15.97
N THR A 312 30.12 0.60 16.59
CA THR A 312 28.89 0.96 15.85
C THR A 312 28.71 2.47 15.83
N LEU A 313 28.54 3.01 14.63
CA LEU A 313 28.21 4.40 14.35
C LEU A 313 26.73 4.52 14.02
N TYR A 314 26.12 5.66 14.37
CA TYR A 314 24.72 5.94 14.07
C TYR A 314 24.58 7.30 13.43
N PHE A 315 23.85 7.34 12.31
CA PHE A 315 23.50 8.60 11.63
C PHE A 315 21.97 8.61 11.44
N ALA A 316 21.42 9.82 11.26
CA ALA A 316 20.02 9.96 10.86
C ALA A 316 19.92 10.95 9.69
N TYR A 317 19.17 10.54 8.67
CA TYR A 317 18.80 11.36 7.52
C TYR A 317 17.29 11.53 7.47
N GLY A 318 16.82 12.74 7.28
CA GLY A 318 15.38 12.99 7.25
C GLY A 318 15.03 14.43 6.92
N TYR A 319 13.80 14.81 7.23
CA TYR A 319 13.31 16.17 7.02
C TYR A 319 12.61 16.71 8.26
N LEU A 320 12.43 18.02 8.34
CA LEU A 320 11.77 18.71 9.45
C LEU A 320 10.44 19.28 8.99
N PRO A 321 9.31 18.63 9.34
CA PRO A 321 7.98 19.19 9.16
C PRO A 321 7.80 20.49 9.92
N GLU A 322 6.84 21.31 9.52
CA GLU A 322 6.50 22.52 10.26
C GLU A 322 6.05 22.17 11.70
N GLY A 323 6.67 22.84 12.68
CA GLY A 323 6.39 22.62 14.11
C GLY A 323 7.09 21.42 14.75
N VAL A 324 7.87 20.63 14.01
CA VAL A 324 8.71 19.56 14.58
C VAL A 324 10.03 20.15 15.07
N ASN A 325 10.41 19.84 16.31
CA ASN A 325 11.66 20.29 16.92
C ASN A 325 12.72 19.20 16.79
N LEU A 326 13.80 19.51 16.04
CA LEU A 326 14.92 18.60 15.84
C LEU A 326 15.63 18.22 17.17
N ASP A 327 15.75 19.14 18.13
CA ASP A 327 16.38 18.84 19.42
C ASP A 327 15.64 17.75 20.20
N GLN A 328 14.31 17.70 20.10
CA GLN A 328 13.49 16.65 20.69
C GLN A 328 13.76 15.29 20.01
N ILE A 329 13.84 15.27 18.69
CA ILE A 329 14.18 14.07 17.91
C ILE A 329 15.57 13.59 18.31
N ILE A 330 16.57 14.45 18.29
CA ILE A 330 17.96 14.11 18.67
C ILE A 330 18.02 13.58 20.09
N SER A 331 17.38 14.27 21.06
CA SER A 331 17.34 13.84 22.47
C SER A 331 16.69 12.47 22.67
N LYS A 332 15.68 12.15 21.86
CA LYS A 332 15.01 10.83 21.87
C LYS A 332 15.98 9.72 21.46
N TYR A 333 16.70 9.92 20.36
CA TYR A 333 17.57 8.90 19.79
C TYR A 333 18.94 8.78 20.49
N ASN A 334 19.57 9.87 20.92
CA ASN A 334 20.87 9.81 21.58
C ASN A 334 20.88 9.00 22.88
N LYS A 335 19.75 8.87 23.58
CA LYS A 335 19.69 8.17 24.87
C LYS A 335 19.76 6.66 24.75
N GLU A 336 19.16 6.08 23.71
CA GLU A 336 19.01 4.62 23.55
C GLU A 336 19.10 4.20 22.08
N ILE A 337 19.98 4.83 21.30
CA ILE A 337 20.07 4.60 19.86
C ILE A 337 20.32 3.12 19.51
N SER A 338 21.14 2.42 20.27
CA SER A 338 21.48 1.00 20.07
C SER A 338 20.28 0.04 20.24
N LYS A 339 19.20 0.50 20.87
CA LYS A 339 17.98 -0.29 21.07
C LYS A 339 16.89 0.01 20.05
N GLN A 340 17.04 1.04 19.21
CA GLN A 340 15.94 1.54 18.37
C GLN A 340 15.53 0.55 17.30
N TRP A 341 16.47 -0.17 16.69
CA TRP A 341 16.15 -1.20 15.72
C TRP A 341 15.38 -2.38 16.36
N ILE A 342 15.88 -2.87 17.51
CA ILE A 342 15.19 -3.92 18.29
C ILE A 342 13.78 -3.45 18.68
N TYR A 343 13.65 -2.24 19.21
CA TYR A 343 12.35 -1.67 19.58
C TYR A 343 11.39 -1.59 18.37
N SER A 344 11.87 -1.13 17.23
CA SER A 344 11.07 -1.05 16.01
C SER A 344 10.63 -2.42 15.53
N SER A 345 11.53 -3.42 15.53
CA SER A 345 11.23 -4.81 15.17
C SER A 345 10.17 -5.42 16.10
N GLU A 346 10.25 -5.19 17.40
CA GLU A 346 9.22 -5.62 18.35
C GLU A 346 7.87 -4.92 18.15
N CYS A 347 7.88 -3.67 17.70
CA CYS A 347 6.65 -2.95 17.40
C CYS A 347 5.98 -3.45 16.13
N TRP A 348 6.74 -3.84 15.11
CA TRP A 348 6.19 -4.42 13.87
C TRP A 348 5.47 -5.75 14.07
N LYS A 349 5.75 -6.48 15.16
CA LYS A 349 5.03 -7.72 15.53
C LYS A 349 3.69 -7.46 16.25
N LYS A 350 3.42 -6.23 16.66
CA LYS A 350 2.22 -5.87 17.44
C LYS A 350 1.12 -5.30 16.56
N ASN A 351 -0.11 -5.39 17.05
CA ASN A 351 -1.27 -4.79 16.40
C ASN A 351 -1.42 -5.19 14.92
N ILE A 352 -1.25 -6.46 14.62
CA ILE A 352 -1.32 -7.04 13.28
C ILE A 352 -2.38 -8.14 13.22
N ILE A 353 -2.72 -8.55 12.01
CA ILE A 353 -3.60 -9.68 11.75
C ILE A 353 -2.76 -10.86 11.32
N LEU A 354 -2.92 -11.99 12.00
CA LEU A 354 -2.21 -13.23 11.70
C LEU A 354 -3.15 -14.41 11.55
N LEU A 355 -2.73 -15.38 10.77
CA LEU A 355 -3.32 -16.70 10.65
C LEU A 355 -2.19 -17.73 10.70
N SER A 356 -2.20 -18.57 11.74
CA SER A 356 -1.27 -19.69 11.86
C SER A 356 -1.99 -20.99 11.50
N ILE A 357 -1.39 -21.76 10.59
CA ILE A 357 -1.88 -23.07 10.16
C ILE A 357 -0.75 -24.07 10.39
N PRO A 358 -0.98 -25.15 11.18
CA PRO A 358 0.02 -26.19 11.36
C PRO A 358 0.54 -26.72 10.02
N ASN A 359 1.86 -26.83 9.90
CA ASN A 359 2.57 -27.29 8.69
C ASN A 359 2.53 -26.33 7.47
N GLU A 360 2.01 -25.11 7.61
CA GLU A 360 2.03 -24.08 6.56
C GLU A 360 2.68 -22.75 7.07
N PRO A 361 3.92 -22.75 7.54
CA PRO A 361 4.56 -21.57 8.14
C PRO A 361 4.73 -20.40 7.16
N TRP A 362 4.67 -20.68 5.86
CA TRP A 362 4.71 -19.65 4.83
C TRP A 362 3.53 -18.66 4.92
N VAL A 363 2.36 -19.11 5.45
CA VAL A 363 1.16 -18.25 5.62
C VAL A 363 1.46 -17.14 6.62
N GLU A 364 2.03 -17.49 7.77
CA GLU A 364 2.37 -16.50 8.81
C GLU A 364 3.43 -15.52 8.32
N ARG A 365 4.48 -16.03 7.65
CA ARG A 365 5.50 -15.17 7.01
C ARG A 365 4.88 -14.19 6.03
N GLU A 366 4.00 -14.66 5.14
CA GLU A 366 3.29 -13.85 4.14
C GLU A 366 2.51 -12.72 4.82
N LEU A 367 1.78 -13.03 5.88
CA LEU A 367 0.95 -12.07 6.60
C LEU A 367 1.77 -11.05 7.38
N LEU A 368 2.85 -11.45 8.06
CA LEU A 368 3.79 -10.52 8.70
C LEU A 368 4.34 -9.52 7.67
N TRP A 369 4.72 -10.01 6.49
CA TRP A 369 5.22 -9.17 5.40
C TRP A 369 4.17 -8.21 4.85
N HIS A 370 2.94 -8.68 4.62
CA HIS A 370 1.84 -7.84 4.15
C HIS A 370 1.46 -6.74 5.15
N ASN A 371 1.38 -7.06 6.45
CA ASN A 371 1.09 -6.06 7.49
C ASN A 371 2.14 -4.94 7.49
N TYR A 372 3.43 -5.30 7.36
CA TYR A 372 4.49 -4.32 7.24
C TYR A 372 4.37 -3.48 5.97
N TYR A 373 4.27 -4.12 4.79
CA TYR A 373 4.22 -3.39 3.51
C TYR A 373 3.04 -2.43 3.42
N LEU A 374 1.90 -2.84 3.97
CA LEU A 374 0.72 -1.99 4.02
C LEU A 374 0.94 -0.75 4.91
N ARG A 375 1.41 -0.95 6.15
CA ARG A 375 1.60 0.15 7.08
C ARG A 375 2.82 1.00 6.75
N GLY A 376 3.94 0.40 6.40
CA GLY A 376 5.19 1.09 6.06
C GLY A 376 5.12 1.97 4.80
N ALA A 377 4.00 1.93 4.06
CA ALA A 377 3.71 2.84 2.95
C ALA A 377 2.93 4.09 3.36
N MET A 378 2.62 4.24 4.65
CA MET A 378 1.91 5.41 5.15
C MET A 378 2.74 6.67 4.98
N THR A 379 2.04 7.78 4.77
CA THR A 379 2.61 9.12 4.73
C THR A 379 1.66 10.11 5.40
N TYR A 380 2.09 11.34 5.57
CA TYR A 380 1.32 12.38 6.22
C TYR A 380 0.97 13.50 5.25
N ASP A 381 -0.28 13.95 5.28
CA ASP A 381 -0.75 15.13 4.55
C ASP A 381 -0.86 16.31 5.51
N ASP A 382 -0.01 17.30 5.32
CA ASP A 382 0.08 18.49 6.17
C ASP A 382 -1.06 19.50 5.91
N TYR A 383 -1.78 19.41 4.78
CA TYR A 383 -2.94 20.23 4.49
C TYR A 383 -4.18 19.73 5.24
N PHE A 384 -4.50 18.44 5.15
CA PHE A 384 -5.63 17.84 5.84
C PHE A 384 -5.29 17.42 7.28
N LYS A 385 -4.01 17.41 7.67
CA LYS A 385 -3.53 17.02 9.01
C LYS A 385 -3.93 15.59 9.40
N GLU A 386 -3.78 14.65 8.47
CA GLU A 386 -4.07 13.23 8.66
C GLU A 386 -2.99 12.37 7.99
N HIS A 387 -2.78 11.16 8.53
CA HIS A 387 -2.03 10.14 7.80
C HIS A 387 -2.88 9.54 6.69
N ILE A 388 -2.20 9.09 5.63
CA ILE A 388 -2.84 8.49 4.45
C ILE A 388 -2.15 7.20 4.04
N LEU A 389 -2.95 6.32 3.42
CA LEU A 389 -2.49 5.20 2.62
C LEU A 389 -2.77 5.53 1.16
N SER A 390 -1.75 5.75 0.36
CA SER A 390 -1.95 6.04 -1.06
C SER A 390 -2.44 4.80 -1.84
N GLN A 391 -2.80 4.98 -3.09
CA GLN A 391 -3.08 3.85 -3.99
C GLN A 391 -1.82 2.98 -4.17
N GLY A 392 -0.67 3.62 -4.29
CA GLY A 392 0.64 3.03 -4.45
C GLY A 392 1.61 4.08 -4.97
N HIS A 393 2.90 3.83 -4.83
CA HIS A 393 3.95 4.79 -5.19
C HIS A 393 3.91 5.18 -6.67
N VAL A 394 3.55 4.26 -7.55
CA VAL A 394 3.43 4.50 -8.99
C VAL A 394 2.46 5.65 -9.27
N TYR A 395 1.29 5.63 -8.67
CA TYR A 395 0.27 6.66 -8.91
C TYR A 395 0.68 8.02 -8.38
N GLN A 396 1.39 8.06 -7.27
CA GLN A 396 1.91 9.30 -6.72
C GLN A 396 3.00 9.91 -7.60
N TYR A 397 3.89 9.09 -8.13
CA TYR A 397 5.07 9.60 -8.85
C TYR A 397 4.88 9.71 -10.36
N ILE A 398 4.09 8.86 -10.98
CA ILE A 398 3.77 9.01 -12.40
C ILE A 398 2.73 10.11 -12.59
N ILE A 399 1.60 10.02 -11.90
CA ILE A 399 0.44 10.90 -12.08
C ILE A 399 0.56 12.18 -11.24
N GLY A 400 1.35 12.15 -10.15
CA GLY A 400 1.40 13.21 -9.15
C GLY A 400 0.14 13.26 -8.28
N ALA A 401 -0.60 12.15 -8.21
CA ALA A 401 -1.73 12.01 -7.33
C ALA A 401 -1.24 11.72 -5.92
N GLN A 402 -1.50 12.62 -4.98
CA GLN A 402 -1.23 12.33 -3.57
C GLN A 402 -2.11 11.18 -3.09
N ILE A 403 -3.36 11.16 -3.52
CA ILE A 403 -4.32 10.12 -3.20
C ILE A 403 -5.39 10.01 -4.31
N ALA A 404 -5.77 8.78 -4.66
CA ALA A 404 -7.06 8.47 -5.25
C ALA A 404 -8.01 8.11 -4.11
N THR A 405 -9.22 8.70 -4.05
CA THR A 405 -10.05 8.65 -2.84
C THR A 405 -10.68 7.28 -2.56
N ARG A 406 -10.79 6.40 -3.55
CA ARG A 406 -11.27 5.02 -3.42
C ARG A 406 -10.28 4.13 -2.69
N ASP A 407 -9.03 4.16 -3.09
CA ASP A 407 -8.04 3.15 -2.73
C ASP A 407 -7.66 3.15 -1.25
N PRO A 408 -7.45 4.30 -0.59
CA PRO A 408 -7.22 4.33 0.84
C PRO A 408 -8.34 3.70 1.67
N LEU A 409 -9.59 3.81 1.20
CA LEU A 409 -10.73 3.18 1.86
C LEU A 409 -10.68 1.66 1.76
N GLN A 410 -10.18 1.10 0.64
CA GLN A 410 -9.92 -0.34 0.52
C GLN A 410 -8.75 -0.77 1.40
N HIS A 411 -7.65 -0.01 1.36
CA HIS A 411 -6.43 -0.34 2.11
C HIS A 411 -6.62 -0.25 3.63
N THR A 412 -7.58 0.54 4.09
CA THR A 412 -7.87 0.69 5.52
C THR A 412 -8.70 -0.46 6.11
N LEU A 413 -9.37 -1.28 5.27
CA LEU A 413 -10.27 -2.33 5.75
C LEU A 413 -9.60 -3.31 6.75
N PRO A 414 -8.38 -3.84 6.53
CA PRO A 414 -7.75 -4.70 7.52
C PRO A 414 -7.43 -3.96 8.82
N PHE A 415 -7.10 -2.66 8.78
CA PHE A 415 -6.79 -1.89 9.99
C PHE A 415 -7.98 -1.71 10.94
N ILE A 416 -9.20 -1.92 10.48
CA ILE A 416 -10.40 -1.94 11.34
C ILE A 416 -10.20 -2.90 12.50
N TYR A 417 -9.52 -4.01 12.26
CA TYR A 417 -9.38 -5.12 13.21
C TYR A 417 -8.08 -5.06 14.03
N CYS A 418 -7.13 -4.20 13.65
CA CYS A 418 -5.83 -4.13 14.33
C CYS A 418 -5.40 -2.70 14.73
N GLU A 419 -5.66 -1.68 13.91
CA GLU A 419 -5.20 -0.31 14.16
C GLU A 419 -6.31 0.74 13.91
N PRO A 420 -7.37 0.76 14.74
CA PRO A 420 -8.54 1.62 14.54
C PRO A 420 -8.23 3.11 14.45
N LYS A 421 -7.09 3.57 15.00
CA LYS A 421 -6.65 4.97 14.89
C LYS A 421 -6.36 5.36 13.45
N ILE A 422 -5.66 4.50 12.70
CA ILE A 422 -5.34 4.71 11.27
C ILE A 422 -6.65 4.82 10.47
N VAL A 423 -7.60 3.94 10.74
CA VAL A 423 -8.92 3.96 10.06
C VAL A 423 -9.63 5.30 10.23
N LYS A 424 -9.64 5.85 11.45
CA LYS A 424 -10.25 7.16 11.71
C LYS A 424 -9.56 8.28 10.94
N GLU A 425 -8.24 8.28 10.89
CA GLU A 425 -7.49 9.30 10.16
C GLU A 425 -7.80 9.25 8.65
N ILE A 426 -7.84 8.06 8.05
CA ILE A 426 -8.17 7.90 6.63
C ILE A 426 -9.63 8.30 6.34
N ILE A 427 -10.58 7.90 7.17
CA ILE A 427 -11.98 8.30 7.02
C ILE A 427 -12.12 9.82 7.13
N ARG A 428 -11.48 10.47 8.12
CA ARG A 428 -11.47 11.93 8.25
C ARG A 428 -10.84 12.61 7.05
N TYR A 429 -9.72 12.07 6.53
CA TYR A 429 -9.08 12.58 5.33
C TYR A 429 -10.07 12.63 4.16
N ILE A 430 -10.70 11.50 3.84
CA ILE A 430 -11.67 11.42 2.73
C ILE A 430 -12.88 12.36 2.96
N LEU A 431 -13.42 12.38 4.18
CA LEU A 431 -14.54 13.26 4.52
C LEU A 431 -14.19 14.75 4.38
N LYS A 432 -12.94 15.16 4.68
CA LYS A 432 -12.44 16.52 4.46
C LYS A 432 -12.35 16.92 2.97
N THR A 433 -12.45 15.96 2.05
CA THR A 433 -12.52 16.23 0.61
C THR A 433 -13.96 16.37 0.08
N VAL A 434 -14.96 15.98 0.86
CA VAL A 434 -16.38 16.01 0.46
C VAL A 434 -16.85 17.43 0.17
N LYS A 435 -17.46 17.62 -0.99
CA LYS A 435 -18.04 18.89 -1.41
C LYS A 435 -19.41 19.15 -0.73
N GLU A 436 -19.90 20.39 -0.80
CA GLU A 436 -21.19 20.78 -0.19
C GLU A 436 -22.40 19.99 -0.70
N ASN A 437 -22.33 19.39 -1.90
CA ASN A 437 -23.38 18.53 -2.46
C ASN A 437 -23.23 17.05 -2.10
N GLY A 438 -22.19 16.67 -1.37
CA GLY A 438 -21.90 15.27 -1.00
C GLY A 438 -21.03 14.50 -1.98
N GLU A 439 -20.59 15.13 -3.06
CA GLU A 439 -19.67 14.53 -4.05
C GLU A 439 -18.28 14.33 -3.43
N ILE A 440 -17.72 13.14 -3.62
CA ILE A 440 -16.32 12.84 -3.31
C ILE A 440 -15.51 13.02 -4.60
N PRO A 441 -14.42 13.82 -4.61
CA PRO A 441 -13.59 13.97 -5.80
C PRO A 441 -12.83 12.67 -6.09
N TYR A 442 -12.50 12.43 -7.36
CA TYR A 442 -11.75 11.26 -7.78
C TYR A 442 -10.37 11.15 -7.11
N GLY A 443 -9.68 12.28 -6.94
CA GLY A 443 -8.38 12.30 -6.28
C GLY A 443 -7.89 13.69 -5.90
N ILE A 444 -6.85 13.72 -5.11
CA ILE A 444 -6.14 14.91 -4.64
C ILE A 444 -4.70 14.87 -5.15
N ILE A 445 -4.19 16.00 -5.62
CA ILE A 445 -2.85 16.13 -6.20
C ILE A 445 -1.85 16.88 -5.30
N GLY A 446 -2.16 17.03 -4.04
CA GLY A 446 -1.38 17.77 -3.06
C GLY A 446 -1.99 19.11 -2.70
N ASN A 447 -1.65 19.60 -1.51
CA ASN A 447 -2.17 20.87 -0.95
C ASN A 447 -3.70 20.98 -0.97
N GLY A 448 -4.40 19.87 -0.82
CA GLY A 448 -5.85 19.78 -0.83
C GLY A 448 -6.50 20.09 -2.18
N MET A 449 -5.74 20.12 -3.28
CA MET A 449 -6.30 20.39 -4.58
C MET A 449 -6.91 19.15 -5.23
N ILE A 450 -8.12 19.31 -5.74
CA ILE A 450 -8.78 18.27 -6.52
C ILE A 450 -8.04 18.07 -7.83
N MET A 451 -7.86 16.81 -8.20
CA MET A 451 -7.28 16.39 -9.47
C MET A 451 -8.06 17.03 -10.64
N PRO A 452 -7.39 17.74 -11.57
CA PRO A 452 -8.06 18.47 -12.63
C PRO A 452 -8.49 17.56 -13.80
N LEU A 453 -9.16 16.47 -13.50
CA LEU A 453 -9.74 15.54 -14.47
C LEU A 453 -11.26 15.55 -14.40
N ALA A 454 -11.92 15.47 -15.55
CA ALA A 454 -13.36 15.27 -15.64
C ALA A 454 -13.70 13.77 -15.45
N VAL A 455 -13.27 13.20 -14.33
CA VAL A 455 -13.51 11.81 -13.94
C VAL A 455 -14.35 11.79 -12.68
N PHE A 456 -15.55 11.21 -12.78
CA PHE A 456 -16.56 11.15 -11.74
C PHE A 456 -17.09 9.73 -11.63
N PRO A 457 -16.31 8.78 -11.10
CA PRO A 457 -16.78 7.40 -10.93
C PRO A 457 -17.89 7.36 -9.87
N SER A 458 -18.84 6.48 -10.07
CA SER A 458 -20.07 6.47 -9.27
C SER A 458 -20.05 5.50 -8.08
N ASP A 459 -18.87 5.14 -7.59
CA ASP A 459 -18.68 4.19 -6.48
C ASP A 459 -18.00 4.78 -5.24
N LEU A 460 -17.49 6.01 -5.31
CA LEU A 460 -16.68 6.59 -4.23
C LEU A 460 -17.44 6.69 -2.90
N GLU A 461 -18.70 7.10 -2.97
CA GLU A 461 -19.56 7.18 -1.79
C GLU A 461 -19.82 5.79 -1.18
N LEU A 462 -19.92 4.74 -2.00
CA LEU A 462 -20.09 3.37 -1.50
C LEU A 462 -18.90 2.91 -0.68
N TRP A 463 -17.70 3.20 -1.16
CA TRP A 463 -16.47 2.84 -0.43
C TRP A 463 -16.38 3.54 0.93
N LEU A 464 -16.73 4.82 0.99
CA LEU A 464 -16.75 5.57 2.25
C LEU A 464 -17.80 5.02 3.21
N LEU A 465 -19.03 4.79 2.73
CA LEU A 465 -20.12 4.25 3.53
C LEU A 465 -19.79 2.85 4.04
N TRP A 466 -19.15 2.01 3.21
CA TRP A 466 -18.73 0.68 3.63
C TRP A 466 -17.66 0.73 4.71
N ALA A 467 -16.51 1.37 4.45
CA ALA A 467 -15.41 1.42 5.39
C ALA A 467 -15.84 2.00 6.75
N THR A 468 -16.65 3.07 6.74
CA THR A 468 -17.13 3.69 7.99
C THR A 468 -18.14 2.79 8.71
N SER A 469 -19.06 2.15 7.99
CA SER A 469 -20.05 1.26 8.61
C SER A 469 -19.38 0.02 9.21
N GLU A 470 -18.44 -0.58 8.49
CA GLU A 470 -17.67 -1.72 8.98
C GLU A 470 -16.88 -1.36 10.24
N TYR A 471 -16.19 -0.21 10.20
CA TYR A 471 -15.45 0.32 11.34
C TYR A 471 -16.32 0.47 12.60
N ILE A 472 -17.43 1.20 12.49
CA ILE A 472 -18.32 1.48 13.63
C ILE A 472 -18.95 0.19 14.18
N ILE A 473 -19.42 -0.70 13.29
CA ILE A 473 -20.07 -1.93 13.71
C ILE A 473 -19.07 -2.90 14.34
N ALA A 474 -17.84 -2.98 13.84
CA ALA A 474 -16.81 -3.86 14.42
C ALA A 474 -16.25 -3.34 15.74
N THR A 475 -15.87 -2.07 15.79
CA THR A 475 -15.15 -1.46 16.93
C THR A 475 -16.08 -0.88 18.02
N ARG A 476 -17.32 -0.56 17.68
CA ARG A 476 -18.30 0.11 18.57
C ARG A 476 -17.95 1.57 18.89
N ASP A 477 -17.05 2.20 18.16
CA ASP A 477 -16.66 3.60 18.35
C ASP A 477 -17.71 4.58 17.80
N ILE A 478 -18.91 4.57 18.41
CA ILE A 478 -20.02 5.41 17.97
C ILE A 478 -19.69 6.90 18.12
N LYS A 479 -18.85 7.26 19.10
CA LYS A 479 -18.46 8.64 19.36
C LYS A 479 -17.75 9.30 18.17
N PHE A 480 -17.06 8.52 17.36
CA PHE A 480 -16.42 9.00 16.15
C PHE A 480 -17.40 9.70 15.20
N LEU A 481 -18.63 9.24 15.13
CA LEU A 481 -19.67 9.84 14.26
C LEU A 481 -20.11 11.25 14.68
N ASP A 482 -19.85 11.64 15.93
CA ASP A 482 -20.14 12.98 16.46
C ASP A 482 -18.99 13.97 16.27
N GLU A 483 -17.81 13.53 15.79
CA GLU A 483 -16.70 14.44 15.51
C GLU A 483 -17.10 15.44 14.43
N GLU A 484 -16.75 16.72 14.64
CA GLU A 484 -16.94 17.79 13.68
C GLU A 484 -15.69 17.97 12.83
N ILE A 485 -15.85 17.93 11.53
CA ILE A 485 -14.77 18.11 10.56
C ILE A 485 -15.12 19.21 9.54
N PRO A 486 -14.11 19.85 8.95
CA PRO A 486 -14.35 20.89 7.95
C PRO A 486 -14.86 20.29 6.62
N ILE A 487 -15.76 21.02 5.96
CA ILE A 487 -16.27 20.71 4.62
C ILE A 487 -15.36 21.38 3.58
N TYR A 488 -15.07 20.69 2.50
CA TYR A 488 -14.31 21.22 1.37
C TYR A 488 -15.05 22.36 0.64
N PRO A 489 -14.42 23.42 0.17
CA PRO A 489 -12.98 23.71 0.28
C PRO A 489 -12.58 24.34 1.62
N ILE A 490 -11.44 23.88 2.15
CA ILE A 490 -10.91 24.34 3.45
C ILE A 490 -10.10 25.63 3.33
N TYR A 491 -10.12 26.32 2.17
CA TYR A 491 -9.27 27.48 1.91
C TYR A 491 -9.74 28.76 2.61
N GLY A 492 -8.83 29.36 3.37
CA GLY A 492 -8.71 30.81 3.61
C GLY A 492 -9.86 31.55 4.30
N LYS A 493 -10.96 30.90 4.66
CA LYS A 493 -12.03 31.38 5.54
C LYS A 493 -12.38 30.32 6.54
N LEU A 494 -13.03 30.66 7.62
CA LEU A 494 -13.58 29.71 8.59
C LEU A 494 -14.37 28.66 7.80
N ALA A 495 -13.75 27.47 7.68
CA ALA A 495 -14.37 26.34 7.00
C ALA A 495 -15.67 26.00 7.73
N LYS A 496 -16.74 25.79 6.99
CA LYS A 496 -17.96 25.22 7.57
C LYS A 496 -17.59 23.83 8.11
N THR A 497 -18.06 23.52 9.31
CA THR A 497 -17.90 22.18 9.89
C THR A 497 -19.21 21.41 9.84
N SER A 498 -19.14 20.12 9.84
CA SER A 498 -20.27 19.21 9.97
C SER A 498 -19.87 17.96 10.74
N LYS A 499 -20.82 17.33 11.40
CA LYS A 499 -20.58 16.02 12.01
C LYS A 499 -20.35 14.96 10.96
N ILE A 500 -19.51 13.98 11.26
CA ILE A 500 -19.22 12.84 10.36
C ILE A 500 -20.52 12.16 9.91
N ILE A 501 -21.45 11.90 10.84
CA ILE A 501 -22.73 11.26 10.48
C ILE A 501 -23.55 12.09 9.48
N GLU A 502 -23.52 13.42 9.54
CA GLU A 502 -24.24 14.27 8.60
C GLU A 502 -23.56 14.27 7.21
N LEU A 503 -22.24 14.22 7.16
CA LEU A 503 -21.49 14.08 5.90
C LEU A 503 -21.73 12.72 5.25
N LEU A 504 -21.80 11.63 6.00
CA LEU A 504 -22.16 10.32 5.47
C LEU A 504 -23.57 10.31 4.87
N LEU A 505 -24.53 10.97 5.52
CA LEU A 505 -25.87 11.13 4.98
C LEU A 505 -25.90 12.02 3.72
N LEU A 506 -25.05 13.03 3.66
CA LEU A 506 -24.89 13.88 2.48
C LEU A 506 -24.33 13.08 1.28
N CYS A 507 -23.30 12.24 1.51
CA CYS A 507 -22.76 11.33 0.50
C CYS A 507 -23.80 10.29 0.05
N TYR A 508 -24.55 9.72 0.98
CA TYR A 508 -25.67 8.82 0.64
C TYR A 508 -26.71 9.52 -0.25
N ASN A 509 -27.09 10.76 0.05
CA ASN A 509 -28.03 11.53 -0.78
C ASN A 509 -27.44 11.86 -2.14
N HIS A 510 -26.13 12.19 -2.25
CA HIS A 510 -25.45 12.38 -3.52
C HIS A 510 -25.53 11.10 -4.38
N TYR A 511 -25.20 9.96 -3.81
CA TYR A 511 -25.26 8.66 -4.49
C TYR A 511 -26.68 8.31 -4.98
N THR A 512 -27.71 8.53 -4.16
CA THR A 512 -29.08 8.06 -4.44
C THR A 512 -29.93 9.07 -5.21
N GLU A 513 -29.72 10.38 -5.04
CA GLU A 513 -30.57 11.42 -5.62
C GLU A 513 -29.90 12.15 -6.79
N ILE A 514 -28.58 12.42 -6.70
CA ILE A 514 -27.84 13.15 -7.76
C ILE A 514 -27.34 12.18 -8.80
N THR A 515 -26.55 11.18 -8.43
CA THR A 515 -26.16 10.10 -9.35
C THR A 515 -27.39 9.28 -9.72
N GLY A 516 -28.09 8.74 -8.75
CA GLY A 516 -29.39 8.07 -8.89
C GLY A 516 -29.37 6.83 -9.78
N THR A 517 -30.55 6.39 -10.18
CA THR A 517 -30.75 5.18 -11.02
C THR A 517 -31.09 5.54 -12.45
N GLY A 518 -30.83 4.61 -13.38
CA GLY A 518 -31.19 4.73 -14.78
C GLY A 518 -32.49 3.97 -15.12
N LYS A 519 -32.68 3.66 -16.39
CA LYS A 519 -33.89 3.07 -16.97
C LYS A 519 -34.25 1.71 -16.38
N HIS A 520 -33.25 0.89 -16.04
CA HIS A 520 -33.44 -0.47 -15.51
C HIS A 520 -33.48 -0.49 -13.97
N GLY A 521 -33.41 0.69 -13.32
CA GLY A 521 -33.37 0.83 -11.87
C GLY A 521 -32.02 0.51 -11.25
N LEU A 522 -31.00 0.31 -12.06
CA LEU A 522 -29.62 0.14 -11.59
C LEU A 522 -28.97 1.49 -11.34
N GLN A 523 -27.94 1.53 -10.50
CA GLN A 523 -27.14 2.72 -10.25
C GLN A 523 -26.50 3.23 -11.55
N ARG A 524 -26.58 4.55 -11.80
CA ARG A 524 -25.89 5.14 -12.96
C ARG A 524 -24.38 4.99 -12.86
N ILE A 525 -23.74 4.78 -14.03
CA ILE A 525 -22.30 4.54 -14.10
C ILE A 525 -21.47 5.84 -14.06
N SER A 526 -22.06 6.99 -14.46
CA SER A 526 -21.35 8.27 -14.60
C SER A 526 -20.16 8.12 -15.61
N THR A 527 -18.92 8.51 -15.24
CA THR A 527 -17.74 8.30 -16.09
C THR A 527 -17.19 6.88 -16.02
N GLY A 528 -17.54 6.15 -14.96
CA GLY A 528 -17.10 4.79 -14.66
C GLY A 528 -17.60 4.34 -13.31
N ASP A 529 -17.24 3.17 -12.93
CA ASP A 529 -17.36 2.60 -11.58
C ASP A 529 -15.95 2.25 -11.06
N TRP A 530 -15.76 1.15 -10.33
CA TRP A 530 -14.41 0.68 -9.98
C TRP A 530 -13.49 0.62 -11.22
N ASN A 531 -14.04 0.25 -12.37
CA ASN A 531 -13.36 0.33 -13.66
C ASN A 531 -13.54 1.73 -14.26
N ASP A 532 -12.65 2.65 -13.93
CA ASP A 532 -12.67 4.04 -14.39
C ASP A 532 -12.71 4.18 -15.91
N GLY A 533 -12.17 3.17 -16.62
CA GLY A 533 -12.17 3.10 -18.06
C GLY A 533 -13.43 2.50 -18.69
N ALA A 534 -14.43 2.11 -17.90
CA ALA A 534 -15.62 1.42 -18.42
C ALA A 534 -16.37 2.24 -19.46
N VAL A 535 -16.50 3.56 -19.26
CA VAL A 535 -17.10 4.46 -20.28
C VAL A 535 -16.08 4.84 -21.34
N MET A 536 -14.91 5.32 -20.93
CA MET A 536 -13.90 5.83 -21.86
C MET A 536 -13.29 4.75 -22.77
N GLY A 537 -13.24 3.50 -22.29
CA GLY A 537 -12.63 2.37 -23.03
C GLY A 537 -13.55 1.68 -24.02
N PHE A 538 -14.87 1.74 -23.82
CA PHE A 538 -15.88 1.00 -24.62
C PHE A 538 -16.82 1.89 -25.42
N VAL A 539 -16.84 3.19 -25.15
CA VAL A 539 -17.79 4.12 -25.75
C VAL A 539 -17.07 5.09 -26.69
N PRO A 540 -17.53 5.25 -27.94
CA PRO A 540 -17.00 6.29 -28.81
C PRO A 540 -17.03 7.67 -28.14
N GLU A 541 -15.97 8.46 -28.27
CA GLU A 541 -15.81 9.75 -27.58
C GLU A 541 -17.04 10.65 -27.73
N VAL A 542 -17.63 10.71 -28.94
CA VAL A 542 -18.82 11.52 -29.23
C VAL A 542 -20.10 11.05 -28.51
N ARG A 543 -20.10 9.89 -27.90
CA ARG A 543 -21.23 9.28 -27.15
C ARG A 543 -21.01 9.25 -25.64
N GLN A 544 -19.81 9.61 -25.15
CA GLN A 544 -19.47 9.50 -23.73
C GLN A 544 -20.37 10.34 -22.86
N ASP A 545 -20.75 11.55 -23.26
CA ASP A 545 -21.64 12.42 -22.48
C ASP A 545 -23.05 11.82 -22.34
N GLU A 546 -23.55 11.14 -23.37
CA GLU A 546 -24.82 10.44 -23.28
C GLU A 546 -24.75 9.27 -22.30
N VAL A 547 -23.68 8.46 -22.37
CA VAL A 547 -23.50 7.33 -21.45
C VAL A 547 -23.31 7.79 -20.00
N ARG A 548 -22.61 8.91 -19.76
CA ARG A 548 -22.47 9.50 -18.42
C ARG A 548 -23.82 9.78 -17.77
N THR A 549 -24.81 10.18 -18.55
CA THR A 549 -26.13 10.56 -18.04
C THR A 549 -27.13 9.42 -18.01
N LYS A 550 -27.00 8.43 -18.87
CA LYS A 550 -27.97 7.34 -19.05
C LYS A 550 -27.44 5.98 -18.61
N GLY A 551 -26.13 5.74 -18.74
CA GLY A 551 -25.49 4.44 -18.50
C GLY A 551 -25.66 3.94 -17.07
N GLU A 552 -25.73 2.63 -16.90
CA GLU A 552 -25.98 1.95 -15.64
C GLU A 552 -24.91 0.88 -15.35
N SER A 553 -24.51 0.77 -14.09
CA SER A 553 -23.53 -0.21 -13.60
C SER A 553 -24.20 -1.31 -12.81
N VAL A 554 -24.07 -2.56 -13.27
CA VAL A 554 -24.49 -3.72 -12.50
C VAL A 554 -23.53 -3.95 -11.32
N LEU A 555 -22.25 -3.61 -11.48
CA LEU A 555 -21.26 -3.69 -10.40
C LEU A 555 -21.67 -2.80 -9.22
N ASN A 556 -21.87 -1.50 -9.44
CA ASN A 556 -22.24 -0.58 -8.36
C ASN A 556 -23.59 -0.90 -7.74
N ALA A 557 -24.55 -1.32 -8.56
CA ALA A 557 -25.84 -1.80 -8.06
C ALA A 557 -25.68 -3.02 -7.14
N SER A 558 -24.84 -4.00 -7.52
CA SER A 558 -24.57 -5.20 -6.72
C SER A 558 -23.84 -4.87 -5.41
N MET A 559 -22.80 -4.04 -5.46
CA MET A 559 -22.05 -3.58 -4.29
C MET A 559 -22.97 -2.81 -3.32
N SER A 560 -23.86 -1.95 -3.85
CA SER A 560 -24.74 -1.12 -3.02
C SER A 560 -25.69 -1.95 -2.15
N ILE A 561 -26.05 -3.17 -2.56
CA ILE A 561 -26.94 -4.02 -1.77
C ILE A 561 -26.31 -4.33 -0.40
N TYR A 562 -25.07 -4.79 -0.38
CA TYR A 562 -24.35 -5.07 0.86
C TYR A 562 -24.05 -3.78 1.65
N VAL A 563 -23.44 -2.80 0.98
CA VAL A 563 -22.95 -1.57 1.63
C VAL A 563 -24.09 -0.80 2.27
N LEU A 564 -25.21 -0.62 1.58
CA LEU A 564 -26.34 0.14 2.12
C LEU A 564 -27.07 -0.62 3.23
N ASN A 565 -27.15 -1.93 3.19
CA ASN A 565 -27.68 -2.72 4.31
C ASN A 565 -26.77 -2.58 5.56
N LYS A 566 -25.44 -2.58 5.39
CA LYS A 566 -24.50 -2.33 6.47
C LYS A 566 -24.60 -0.91 7.02
N PHE A 567 -24.76 0.09 6.14
CA PHE A 567 -25.02 1.48 6.54
C PHE A 567 -26.37 1.64 7.25
N ALA A 568 -27.42 0.95 6.81
CA ALA A 568 -28.72 0.92 7.50
C ALA A 568 -28.58 0.32 8.92
N GLU A 569 -27.74 -0.69 9.09
CA GLU A 569 -27.44 -1.25 10.42
C GLU A 569 -26.72 -0.23 11.32
N LEU A 570 -25.71 0.49 10.80
CA LEU A 570 -25.06 1.61 11.51
C LEU A 570 -26.08 2.65 11.93
N LEU A 571 -26.99 3.06 11.04
CA LEU A 571 -28.01 4.07 11.34
C LEU A 571 -28.95 3.62 12.45
N LYS A 572 -29.28 2.32 12.54
CA LYS A 572 -30.05 1.75 13.67
C LYS A 572 -29.29 1.83 14.98
N VAL A 573 -27.95 1.62 14.96
CA VAL A 573 -27.09 1.73 16.16
C VAL A 573 -27.12 3.15 16.73
N VAL A 574 -27.23 4.16 15.85
CA VAL A 574 -27.32 5.59 16.26
C VAL A 574 -28.76 6.14 16.32
N ASN A 575 -29.75 5.26 16.40
CA ASN A 575 -31.17 5.59 16.55
C ASN A 575 -31.75 6.46 15.42
N LYS A 576 -31.24 6.36 14.19
CA LYS A 576 -31.77 7.01 12.99
C LYS A 576 -32.69 6.05 12.19
N ASP A 577 -33.65 5.42 12.83
CA ASP A 577 -34.46 4.33 12.27
C ASP A 577 -35.22 4.69 10.98
N LYS A 578 -35.73 5.90 10.87
CA LYS A 578 -36.45 6.35 9.65
C LYS A 578 -35.47 6.35 8.45
N MET A 579 -34.25 6.82 8.65
CA MET A 579 -33.25 6.86 7.62
C MET A 579 -32.73 5.48 7.30
N ALA A 580 -32.51 4.65 8.32
CA ALA A 580 -32.15 3.24 8.16
C ALA A 580 -33.15 2.48 7.28
N LYS A 581 -34.46 2.73 7.46
CA LYS A 581 -35.50 2.13 6.64
C LYS A 581 -35.39 2.59 5.17
N ARG A 582 -35.23 3.89 4.93
CA ARG A 582 -35.06 4.46 3.58
C ARG A 582 -33.83 3.88 2.85
N VAL A 583 -32.70 3.77 3.56
CA VAL A 583 -31.47 3.19 3.03
C VAL A 583 -31.66 1.72 2.67
N HIS A 584 -32.31 0.95 3.53
CA HIS A 584 -32.64 -0.45 3.27
C HIS A 584 -33.59 -0.61 2.07
N GLU A 585 -34.63 0.21 1.96
CA GLU A 585 -35.56 0.19 0.82
C GLU A 585 -34.84 0.44 -0.50
N TYR A 586 -33.85 1.34 -0.54
CA TYR A 586 -33.03 1.55 -1.73
C TYR A 586 -32.15 0.32 -2.04
N ALA A 587 -31.56 -0.30 -1.04
CA ALA A 587 -30.79 -1.54 -1.23
C ALA A 587 -31.68 -2.67 -1.83
N GLU A 588 -32.91 -2.81 -1.38
CA GLU A 588 -33.87 -3.80 -1.91
C GLU A 588 -34.29 -3.50 -3.37
N LEU A 589 -34.42 -2.21 -3.74
CA LEU A 589 -34.63 -1.81 -5.15
C LEU A 589 -33.42 -2.23 -6.01
N GLN A 590 -32.20 -1.95 -5.56
CA GLN A 590 -30.99 -2.39 -6.27
C GLN A 590 -30.94 -3.91 -6.40
N LYS A 591 -31.23 -4.66 -5.34
CA LYS A 591 -31.27 -6.12 -5.34
C LYS A 591 -32.23 -6.66 -6.40
N LYS A 592 -33.45 -6.10 -6.49
CA LYS A 592 -34.44 -6.45 -7.52
C LYS A 592 -33.91 -6.15 -8.94
N SER A 593 -33.31 -5.00 -9.13
CA SER A 593 -32.76 -4.58 -10.42
C SER A 593 -31.57 -5.44 -10.88
N VAL A 594 -30.69 -5.81 -9.95
CA VAL A 594 -29.56 -6.71 -10.22
C VAL A 594 -30.05 -8.12 -10.60
N LYS A 595 -31.00 -8.69 -9.86
CA LYS A 595 -31.60 -10.00 -10.18
C LYS A 595 -32.14 -10.05 -11.63
N ALA A 596 -32.72 -8.97 -12.10
CA ALA A 596 -33.23 -8.88 -13.46
C ALA A 596 -32.14 -8.87 -14.55
N GLN A 597 -30.85 -8.78 -14.18
CA GLN A 597 -29.72 -8.80 -15.12
C GLN A 597 -29.04 -10.17 -15.22
N TRP A 598 -29.58 -11.19 -14.58
CA TRP A 598 -29.14 -12.57 -14.76
C TRP A 598 -29.49 -13.05 -16.18
N ASN A 599 -28.49 -13.47 -16.97
CA ASN A 599 -28.70 -13.93 -18.36
C ASN A 599 -28.85 -15.46 -18.53
N GLY A 600 -28.93 -16.19 -17.41
CA GLY A 600 -28.96 -17.64 -17.38
C GLY A 600 -27.62 -18.30 -17.03
N ASN A 601 -26.51 -17.57 -17.12
CA ASN A 601 -25.14 -18.03 -16.88
C ASN A 601 -24.37 -17.17 -15.88
N TRP A 602 -24.56 -15.84 -15.97
CA TRP A 602 -23.92 -14.85 -15.10
C TRP A 602 -24.68 -13.52 -15.14
N PHE A 603 -24.31 -12.55 -14.33
CA PHE A 603 -24.83 -11.19 -14.35
C PHE A 603 -24.13 -10.36 -15.43
N LYS A 604 -24.92 -9.59 -16.20
CA LYS A 604 -24.39 -8.60 -17.15
C LYS A 604 -23.50 -7.59 -16.45
N ARG A 605 -22.68 -6.84 -17.20
CA ARG A 605 -21.72 -5.87 -16.62
C ARG A 605 -22.24 -4.45 -16.51
N ALA A 606 -22.73 -3.90 -17.60
CA ALA A 606 -23.26 -2.55 -17.65
C ALA A 606 -24.19 -2.35 -18.85
N TRP A 607 -25.11 -1.39 -18.77
CA TRP A 607 -25.93 -0.91 -19.88
C TRP A 607 -25.52 0.53 -20.21
N PHE A 608 -25.39 0.87 -21.47
CA PHE A 608 -24.97 2.21 -21.90
C PHE A 608 -26.13 3.05 -22.47
N THR A 609 -26.67 2.64 -23.61
CA THR A 609 -27.81 3.30 -24.27
C THR A 609 -28.62 2.29 -25.06
N GLU A 610 -29.75 2.72 -25.66
CA GLU A 610 -30.61 1.84 -26.46
C GLU A 610 -29.89 1.17 -27.63
N ASP A 611 -29.00 1.88 -28.27
CA ASP A 611 -28.28 1.43 -29.47
C ASP A 611 -26.90 0.81 -29.13
N LEU A 612 -26.23 1.23 -28.08
CA LEU A 612 -24.99 0.60 -27.61
C LEU A 612 -25.28 -0.69 -26.82
N GLY A 613 -26.44 -0.78 -26.15
CA GLY A 613 -26.89 -1.98 -25.45
C GLY A 613 -26.12 -2.33 -24.17
N TRP A 614 -26.05 -3.63 -23.93
CA TRP A 614 -25.41 -4.22 -22.77
C TRP A 614 -23.98 -4.69 -23.10
N ILE A 615 -23.05 -4.50 -22.15
CA ILE A 615 -21.79 -5.25 -22.09
C ILE A 615 -21.92 -6.34 -21.03
N GLY A 616 -21.19 -7.46 -21.21
CA GLY A 616 -21.26 -8.60 -20.31
C GLY A 616 -22.40 -9.57 -20.60
N ASP A 617 -23.06 -9.46 -21.76
CA ASP A 617 -24.11 -10.40 -22.17
C ASP A 617 -23.51 -11.67 -22.81
N ASN A 618 -22.46 -11.53 -23.63
CA ASN A 618 -21.79 -12.60 -24.35
C ASN A 618 -20.42 -12.98 -23.77
N GLU A 619 -19.90 -12.22 -22.80
CA GLU A 619 -18.65 -12.46 -22.10
C GLU A 619 -18.84 -12.23 -20.59
N LEU A 620 -18.17 -13.08 -19.78
CA LEU A 620 -18.22 -12.98 -18.34
C LEU A 620 -17.20 -11.95 -17.89
N TRP A 621 -17.69 -10.91 -17.20
CA TRP A 621 -16.92 -9.95 -16.41
C TRP A 621 -16.98 -10.31 -14.96
N LEU A 622 -15.82 -10.38 -14.30
CA LEU A 622 -15.75 -10.85 -12.91
C LEU A 622 -16.35 -9.85 -11.90
N GLU A 623 -16.20 -8.55 -12.13
CA GLU A 623 -16.44 -7.51 -11.10
C GLU A 623 -17.85 -7.57 -10.46
N PRO A 624 -18.97 -7.69 -11.18
CA PRO A 624 -20.30 -7.72 -10.55
C PRO A 624 -20.62 -9.06 -9.89
N GLN A 625 -20.00 -10.16 -10.28
CA GLN A 625 -20.40 -11.49 -9.85
C GLN A 625 -20.21 -11.73 -8.35
N PRO A 626 -19.03 -11.43 -7.75
CA PRO A 626 -18.84 -11.56 -6.32
C PRO A 626 -19.83 -10.72 -5.51
N TRP A 627 -20.03 -9.47 -5.91
CA TRP A 627 -20.94 -8.57 -5.20
C TRP A 627 -22.39 -9.01 -5.25
N ALA A 628 -22.82 -9.65 -6.34
CA ALA A 628 -24.15 -10.23 -6.43
C ALA A 628 -24.35 -11.40 -5.41
N ILE A 629 -23.30 -12.18 -5.15
CA ILE A 629 -23.32 -13.23 -4.12
C ILE A 629 -23.32 -12.61 -2.72
N ILE A 630 -22.39 -11.68 -2.46
CA ILE A 630 -22.22 -10.98 -1.17
C ILE A 630 -23.51 -10.21 -0.79
N GLY A 631 -24.17 -9.57 -1.77
CA GLY A 631 -25.42 -8.85 -1.60
C GLY A 631 -26.66 -9.73 -1.58
N ASP A 632 -26.53 -11.07 -1.66
CA ASP A 632 -27.66 -12.01 -1.72
C ASP A 632 -28.64 -11.69 -2.87
N ALA A 633 -28.09 -11.30 -4.04
CA ALA A 633 -28.86 -11.06 -5.26
C ALA A 633 -28.95 -12.30 -6.17
N THR A 634 -28.47 -13.45 -5.72
CA THR A 634 -28.52 -14.74 -6.42
C THR A 634 -29.69 -15.60 -5.93
N GLU A 635 -30.21 -16.47 -6.79
CA GLU A 635 -31.05 -17.58 -6.37
C GLU A 635 -30.18 -18.83 -6.13
N ASN A 636 -30.68 -19.75 -5.31
CA ASN A 636 -29.90 -20.94 -4.91
C ASN A 636 -29.45 -21.80 -6.10
N ASP A 637 -30.23 -21.88 -7.14
CA ASP A 637 -29.95 -22.64 -8.36
C ASP A 637 -29.02 -21.90 -9.34
N TRP A 638 -28.84 -20.58 -9.20
CA TRP A 638 -27.91 -19.79 -10.01
C TRP A 638 -26.47 -19.92 -9.52
N ILE A 639 -26.27 -20.08 -8.21
CA ILE A 639 -24.93 -20.13 -7.59
C ILE A 639 -24.04 -21.21 -8.21
N PRO A 640 -24.48 -22.49 -8.33
CA PRO A 640 -23.65 -23.52 -8.95
C PRO A 640 -23.28 -23.20 -10.42
N ILE A 641 -24.21 -22.61 -11.19
CA ILE A 641 -23.98 -22.22 -12.58
C ILE A 641 -22.93 -21.11 -12.63
N LEU A 642 -23.10 -20.07 -11.83
CA LEU A 642 -22.20 -18.92 -11.77
C LEU A 642 -20.78 -19.34 -11.37
N ILE A 643 -20.65 -20.12 -10.30
CA ILE A 643 -19.36 -20.59 -9.79
C ILE A 643 -18.65 -21.48 -10.81
N ASN A 644 -19.37 -22.38 -11.48
CA ASN A 644 -18.80 -23.22 -12.54
C ASN A 644 -18.30 -22.39 -13.74
N ASN A 645 -19.02 -21.34 -14.13
CA ASN A 645 -18.58 -20.43 -15.19
C ASN A 645 -17.36 -19.59 -14.77
N ILE A 646 -17.34 -19.04 -13.55
CA ILE A 646 -16.18 -18.35 -13.00
C ILE A 646 -14.97 -19.28 -12.98
N ASP A 647 -15.12 -20.51 -12.50
CA ASP A 647 -14.02 -21.47 -12.42
C ASP A 647 -13.49 -21.83 -13.80
N SER A 648 -14.35 -22.23 -14.72
CA SER A 648 -13.96 -22.73 -16.04
C SER A 648 -13.42 -21.64 -16.96
N LEU A 649 -13.97 -20.41 -16.92
CA LEU A 649 -13.65 -19.34 -17.84
C LEU A 649 -12.56 -18.38 -17.34
N LEU A 650 -12.47 -18.18 -16.01
CA LEU A 650 -11.58 -17.15 -15.43
C LEU A 650 -10.47 -17.72 -14.55
N ARG A 651 -10.74 -18.77 -13.75
CA ARG A 651 -9.82 -19.26 -12.71
C ARG A 651 -8.94 -20.43 -13.14
N LYS A 652 -9.52 -21.46 -13.77
CA LYS A 652 -8.89 -22.77 -13.99
C LYS A 652 -7.59 -22.70 -14.77
N SER A 653 -7.49 -21.80 -15.74
CA SER A 653 -6.29 -21.60 -16.55
C SER A 653 -5.25 -20.69 -15.92
N SER A 654 -5.58 -20.00 -14.82
CA SER A 654 -4.70 -19.03 -14.14
C SER A 654 -4.03 -19.62 -12.91
N LYS A 655 -2.74 -19.36 -12.75
CA LYS A 655 -1.94 -19.80 -11.59
C LYS A 655 -1.98 -18.80 -10.42
N ILE A 656 -2.30 -17.53 -10.68
CA ILE A 656 -2.17 -16.41 -9.75
C ILE A 656 -3.48 -15.64 -9.53
N GLY A 657 -4.62 -16.32 -9.67
CA GLY A 657 -5.95 -15.77 -9.44
C GLY A 657 -6.79 -15.62 -10.70
N ALA A 658 -8.08 -15.34 -10.53
CA ALA A 658 -9.03 -15.23 -11.63
C ALA A 658 -8.75 -14.01 -12.52
N ARG A 659 -8.88 -14.17 -13.83
CA ARG A 659 -8.87 -13.06 -14.79
C ARG A 659 -10.14 -12.23 -14.65
N ILE A 660 -10.06 -10.95 -14.97
CA ILE A 660 -11.22 -10.06 -14.89
C ILE A 660 -12.24 -10.30 -16.00
N LEU A 661 -11.83 -10.85 -17.17
CA LEU A 661 -12.64 -11.01 -18.38
C LEU A 661 -12.41 -12.37 -19.03
N SER A 662 -13.48 -13.01 -19.50
CA SER A 662 -13.44 -14.39 -20.04
C SER A 662 -12.86 -14.49 -21.44
N LYS A 663 -13.00 -13.43 -22.26
CA LYS A 663 -12.46 -13.34 -23.61
C LYS A 663 -11.93 -11.95 -23.93
N ASP A 664 -11.12 -11.88 -24.95
CA ASP A 664 -10.58 -10.63 -25.46
C ASP A 664 -11.65 -9.75 -26.10
N ILE A 665 -11.45 -8.45 -26.03
CA ILE A 665 -12.26 -7.48 -26.75
C ILE A 665 -11.34 -6.79 -27.76
N ASP A 666 -11.51 -7.09 -29.05
CA ASP A 666 -10.63 -6.62 -30.13
C ASP A 666 -10.60 -5.09 -30.27
N ASP A 667 -11.69 -4.41 -29.91
CA ASP A 667 -11.80 -2.95 -29.98
C ASP A 667 -11.13 -2.21 -28.79
N MET A 668 -10.64 -2.94 -27.81
CA MET A 668 -9.88 -2.31 -26.73
C MET A 668 -8.49 -1.94 -27.24
N ARG A 669 -8.13 -0.69 -27.15
CA ARG A 669 -6.77 -0.16 -27.39
C ARG A 669 -5.78 -0.66 -26.32
N ARG A 670 -5.81 -1.97 -26.00
CA ARG A 670 -5.04 -2.60 -24.91
C ARG A 670 -4.74 -4.02 -25.29
N GLU A 671 -3.53 -4.45 -24.98
CA GLU A 671 -3.14 -5.82 -25.23
C GLU A 671 -3.98 -6.83 -24.46
N VAL A 672 -4.23 -7.96 -25.08
CA VAL A 672 -4.97 -9.08 -24.52
C VAL A 672 -4.27 -9.62 -23.27
N GLY A 673 -5.05 -9.92 -22.26
CA GLY A 673 -4.56 -10.46 -20.99
C GLY A 673 -3.95 -9.41 -20.05
N MET A 674 -4.06 -8.11 -20.37
CA MET A 674 -3.52 -7.01 -19.58
C MET A 674 -4.64 -6.11 -19.04
N ARG A 675 -4.47 -5.60 -17.83
CA ARG A 675 -5.39 -4.66 -17.19
C ARG A 675 -6.86 -5.12 -17.31
N VAL A 676 -7.76 -4.24 -17.76
CA VAL A 676 -9.20 -4.56 -17.91
C VAL A 676 -9.51 -5.47 -19.09
N ASN A 677 -8.57 -5.70 -20.01
CA ASN A 677 -8.71 -6.66 -21.10
C ASN A 677 -8.20 -8.07 -20.73
N GLY A 678 -8.58 -8.56 -19.57
CA GLY A 678 -8.30 -9.93 -19.10
C GLY A 678 -7.09 -10.06 -18.19
N GLY A 679 -6.61 -8.98 -17.58
CA GLY A 679 -5.61 -9.00 -16.51
C GLY A 679 -6.16 -9.61 -15.21
N ILE A 680 -5.30 -9.75 -14.20
CA ILE A 680 -5.60 -10.27 -12.87
C ILE A 680 -5.44 -9.14 -11.87
N TRP A 681 -6.53 -8.84 -11.14
CA TRP A 681 -6.60 -7.70 -10.22
C TRP A 681 -6.77 -8.18 -8.78
N PRO A 682 -5.78 -8.02 -7.91
CA PRO A 682 -5.86 -8.44 -6.51
C PRO A 682 -7.08 -7.91 -5.77
N SER A 683 -7.52 -6.68 -6.05
CA SER A 683 -8.72 -6.08 -5.45
C SER A 683 -10.02 -6.80 -5.84
N ILE A 684 -10.17 -7.18 -7.11
CA ILE A 684 -11.35 -7.92 -7.59
C ILE A 684 -11.29 -9.38 -7.14
N ASN A 685 -10.09 -9.99 -7.17
CA ASN A 685 -9.91 -11.34 -6.64
C ASN A 685 -10.19 -11.39 -5.13
N GLY A 686 -9.89 -10.31 -4.40
CA GLY A 686 -10.25 -10.17 -3.01
C GLY A 686 -11.77 -10.28 -2.77
N THR A 687 -12.57 -9.60 -3.60
CA THR A 687 -14.04 -9.72 -3.52
C THR A 687 -14.52 -11.12 -3.92
N LEU A 688 -13.84 -11.76 -4.89
CA LEU A 688 -14.15 -13.15 -5.27
C LEU A 688 -13.89 -14.13 -4.13
N ILE A 689 -12.75 -13.99 -3.43
CA ILE A 689 -12.43 -14.84 -2.26
C ILE A 689 -13.52 -14.70 -1.20
N TRP A 690 -13.97 -13.49 -0.93
CA TRP A 690 -15.05 -13.22 0.01
C TRP A 690 -16.36 -13.90 -0.43
N ALA A 691 -16.78 -13.70 -1.66
CA ALA A 691 -17.99 -14.36 -2.19
C ALA A 691 -17.90 -15.90 -2.12
N LEU A 692 -16.75 -16.46 -2.51
CA LEU A 692 -16.50 -17.90 -2.46
C LEU A 692 -16.52 -18.44 -1.02
N SER A 693 -16.09 -17.67 -0.03
CA SER A 693 -16.14 -18.11 1.38
C SER A 693 -17.58 -18.42 1.85
N HIS A 694 -18.59 -17.82 1.22
CA HIS A 694 -20.01 -18.09 1.52
C HIS A 694 -20.56 -19.36 0.84
N VAL A 695 -19.97 -19.79 -0.28
CA VAL A 695 -20.56 -20.80 -1.16
C VAL A 695 -19.66 -22.01 -1.46
N ASN A 696 -18.35 -21.84 -1.41
CA ASN A 696 -17.37 -22.90 -1.66
C ASN A 696 -16.03 -22.62 -0.97
N SER A 697 -15.88 -23.10 0.25
CA SER A 697 -14.72 -22.83 1.09
C SER A 697 -13.38 -23.34 0.52
N GLU A 698 -13.38 -24.49 -0.18
CA GLU A 698 -12.17 -25.03 -0.81
C GLU A 698 -11.69 -24.10 -1.96
N MET A 699 -12.63 -23.62 -2.75
CA MET A 699 -12.34 -22.72 -3.85
C MET A 699 -11.92 -21.32 -3.34
N ALA A 700 -12.51 -20.87 -2.22
CA ALA A 700 -12.11 -19.62 -1.55
C ALA A 700 -10.66 -19.67 -1.07
N TRP A 701 -10.28 -20.79 -0.43
CA TRP A 701 -8.91 -20.99 0.04
C TRP A 701 -7.90 -21.13 -1.12
N ASP A 702 -8.29 -21.84 -2.19
CA ASP A 702 -7.46 -21.95 -3.39
C ASP A 702 -7.24 -20.59 -4.05
N GLU A 703 -8.29 -19.79 -4.19
CA GLU A 703 -8.19 -18.44 -4.76
C GLU A 703 -7.36 -17.49 -3.88
N TRP A 704 -7.51 -17.58 -2.54
CA TRP A 704 -6.68 -16.81 -1.62
C TRP A 704 -5.20 -17.14 -1.79
N LYS A 705 -4.84 -18.43 -1.83
CA LYS A 705 -3.47 -18.85 -2.08
C LYS A 705 -2.92 -18.30 -3.39
N LYS A 706 -3.67 -18.42 -4.47
CA LYS A 706 -3.29 -17.89 -5.79
C LYS A 706 -3.07 -16.38 -5.80
N ASN A 707 -3.75 -15.66 -4.91
CA ASN A 707 -3.64 -14.21 -4.77
C ASN A 707 -2.54 -13.76 -3.81
N THR A 708 -1.67 -14.66 -3.34
CA THR A 708 -0.51 -14.36 -2.48
C THR A 708 0.77 -14.16 -3.29
N LEU A 709 1.73 -13.43 -2.71
CA LEU A 709 3.05 -13.26 -3.27
C LEU A 709 3.79 -14.61 -3.35
N ALA A 710 3.64 -15.47 -2.35
CA ALA A 710 4.28 -16.79 -2.33
C ALA A 710 3.88 -17.64 -3.54
N PHE A 711 2.60 -17.69 -3.90
CA PHE A 711 2.13 -18.43 -5.07
C PHE A 711 2.52 -17.77 -6.40
N HIS A 712 2.56 -16.42 -6.42
CA HIS A 712 3.09 -15.73 -7.60
C HIS A 712 4.56 -16.09 -7.83
N ALA A 713 5.40 -16.06 -6.79
CA ALA A 713 6.81 -16.41 -6.86
C ALA A 713 7.06 -17.86 -7.31
N GLU A 714 6.21 -18.82 -6.91
CA GLU A 714 6.29 -20.20 -7.39
C GLU A 714 5.84 -20.33 -8.86
N ALA A 715 4.89 -19.52 -9.32
CA ALA A 715 4.39 -19.55 -10.68
C ALA A 715 5.29 -18.80 -11.68
N PHE A 716 5.89 -17.69 -11.24
CA PHE A 716 6.74 -16.78 -12.02
C PHE A 716 7.98 -16.37 -11.23
N PRO A 717 8.92 -17.30 -10.99
CA PRO A 717 10.06 -17.09 -10.09
C PRO A 717 11.08 -16.07 -10.60
N ASP A 718 11.03 -15.69 -11.87
CA ASP A 718 11.92 -14.70 -12.52
C ASP A 718 11.28 -13.28 -12.56
N VAL A 719 10.19 -13.05 -11.84
CA VAL A 719 9.54 -11.73 -11.74
C VAL A 719 9.64 -11.24 -10.30
N TRP A 720 10.56 -10.30 -10.02
CA TRP A 720 10.88 -9.86 -8.66
C TRP A 720 9.70 -9.20 -7.93
N TYR A 721 8.93 -8.38 -8.62
CA TYR A 721 7.65 -7.90 -8.11
C TYR A 721 6.62 -9.04 -8.17
N GLY A 722 6.05 -9.39 -7.07
CA GLY A 722 5.29 -10.62 -6.85
C GLY A 722 6.05 -11.63 -5.99
N ILE A 723 7.26 -11.26 -5.47
CA ILE A 723 7.97 -12.01 -4.44
C ILE A 723 7.89 -11.28 -3.10
N TRP A 724 8.24 -10.01 -3.05
CA TRP A 724 8.15 -9.17 -1.84
C TRP A 724 7.34 -7.88 -2.03
N SER A 725 6.87 -7.59 -3.23
CA SER A 725 5.99 -6.47 -3.57
C SER A 725 4.96 -6.91 -4.61
N GLY A 726 3.98 -6.09 -4.94
CA GLY A 726 2.97 -6.43 -5.94
C GLY A 726 2.44 -5.21 -6.69
N PRO A 727 2.08 -5.37 -8.00
CA PRO A 727 1.45 -4.35 -8.81
C PRO A 727 -0.06 -4.30 -8.61
N ASP A 728 -0.71 -3.29 -9.17
CA ASP A 728 -2.16 -3.16 -9.22
C ASP A 728 -2.81 -4.30 -10.01
N THR A 729 -2.14 -4.75 -11.07
CA THR A 729 -2.61 -5.82 -11.94
C THR A 729 -1.45 -6.64 -12.48
N TYR A 730 -1.65 -7.95 -12.54
CA TYR A 730 -0.77 -8.86 -13.27
C TYR A 730 -1.34 -9.17 -14.64
N ASN A 731 -0.47 -9.34 -15.61
CA ASN A 731 -0.82 -9.89 -16.93
C ASN A 731 -1.22 -11.35 -16.76
N SER A 732 -2.34 -11.74 -17.37
CA SER A 732 -2.79 -13.13 -17.34
C SER A 732 -2.05 -13.99 -18.36
N ASN A 733 -2.37 -15.28 -18.36
CA ASN A 733 -1.85 -16.26 -19.32
C ASN A 733 -2.26 -16.04 -20.78
N LEU A 734 -3.13 -15.06 -21.06
CA LEU A 734 -3.46 -14.62 -22.42
C LEU A 734 -2.44 -13.63 -22.97
N SER A 735 -1.70 -12.97 -22.11
CA SER A 735 -0.64 -12.03 -22.49
C SER A 735 0.62 -12.74 -22.97
N LYS A 736 1.44 -12.05 -23.76
CA LYS A 736 2.81 -12.45 -24.11
C LYS A 736 3.74 -12.48 -22.87
N TYR A 737 3.39 -11.75 -21.81
CA TYR A 737 4.19 -11.56 -20.60
C TYR A 737 3.39 -11.91 -19.36
N PRO A 738 2.97 -13.17 -19.19
CA PRO A 738 2.13 -13.58 -18.05
C PRO A 738 2.87 -13.40 -16.72
N GLY A 739 2.13 -13.01 -15.68
CA GLY A 739 2.68 -12.78 -14.34
C GLY A 739 3.47 -11.49 -14.17
N GLN A 740 3.70 -10.73 -15.24
CA GLN A 740 4.33 -9.42 -15.21
C GLN A 740 3.28 -8.31 -15.14
N THR A 741 3.72 -7.06 -15.02
CA THR A 741 2.89 -5.89 -15.22
C THR A 741 3.47 -5.03 -16.35
N HIS A 742 2.69 -4.12 -16.91
CA HIS A 742 3.10 -3.34 -18.07
C HIS A 742 3.35 -1.87 -17.71
N PHE A 743 3.87 -1.10 -18.67
CA PHE A 743 4.07 0.33 -18.52
C PHE A 743 2.76 1.10 -18.63
N PHE A 744 2.63 2.08 -17.76
CA PHE A 744 1.45 2.91 -17.66
C PHE A 744 1.31 3.88 -18.87
N GLU A 745 2.39 4.46 -19.32
CA GLU A 745 2.43 5.55 -20.31
C GLU A 745 1.93 5.11 -21.70
N TYR A 746 2.31 3.92 -22.14
CA TYR A 746 1.85 3.36 -23.40
C TYR A 746 0.33 3.24 -23.48
N PHE A 747 -0.32 2.94 -22.36
CA PHE A 747 -1.77 2.75 -22.31
C PHE A 747 -2.57 4.03 -22.22
N ILE A 748 -1.97 5.14 -21.82
CA ILE A 748 -2.66 6.43 -21.73
C ILE A 748 -2.90 7.02 -23.09
N THR A 749 -1.90 7.02 -23.95
CA THR A 749 -1.98 7.63 -25.28
C THR A 749 -2.37 6.62 -26.36
N GLY A 750 -1.96 5.35 -26.22
CA GLY A 750 -2.14 4.32 -27.24
C GLY A 750 -1.46 4.65 -28.58
N ASP A 751 -0.53 5.62 -28.61
CA ASP A 751 0.16 6.05 -29.82
C ASP A 751 1.52 5.32 -29.94
N PRO A 752 1.79 4.60 -31.06
CA PRO A 752 3.10 3.98 -31.30
C PRO A 752 4.29 4.94 -31.23
N LYS A 753 4.06 6.24 -31.44
CA LYS A 753 5.11 7.26 -31.28
C LYS A 753 5.57 7.38 -29.83
N ASP A 754 4.66 7.17 -28.85
CA ASP A 754 4.98 7.24 -27.43
C ASP A 754 5.81 6.02 -27.01
N GLU A 755 5.51 4.83 -27.56
CA GLU A 755 6.35 3.66 -27.38
C GLU A 755 7.79 3.89 -27.87
N LYS A 756 7.95 4.54 -29.04
CA LYS A 756 9.26 4.91 -29.58
C LYS A 756 9.95 5.94 -28.70
N ALA A 757 9.24 6.99 -28.29
CA ALA A 757 9.77 8.04 -27.43
C ALA A 757 10.22 7.48 -26.06
N MET A 758 9.49 6.51 -25.52
CA MET A 758 9.83 5.82 -24.27
C MET A 758 11.09 4.96 -24.39
N LYS A 759 11.32 4.35 -25.56
CA LYS A 759 12.55 3.58 -25.83
C LYS A 759 13.77 4.48 -26.02
N GLU A 760 13.60 5.67 -26.63
CA GLU A 760 14.67 6.60 -26.98
C GLU A 760 14.99 7.58 -25.83
N ASP A 761 13.99 8.07 -25.11
CA ASP A 761 14.12 8.91 -23.89
C ASP A 761 13.11 8.41 -22.85
N PRO A 762 13.41 7.28 -22.19
CA PRO A 762 12.49 6.71 -21.23
C PRO A 762 12.22 7.72 -20.12
N PHE A 763 11.00 7.83 -19.72
CA PHE A 763 10.48 8.68 -18.65
C PHE A 763 11.22 8.54 -17.34
N GLY A 764 12.11 7.61 -17.28
CA GLY A 764 12.74 7.25 -16.06
C GLY A 764 11.81 6.52 -15.08
N VAL A 765 10.51 6.38 -15.35
CA VAL A 765 9.54 5.85 -14.40
C VAL A 765 8.59 4.84 -15.07
N SER A 766 8.54 3.63 -14.53
CA SER A 766 7.59 2.59 -14.90
C SER A 766 6.85 2.06 -13.66
N TRP A 767 5.89 1.17 -13.86
CA TRP A 767 5.21 0.47 -12.78
C TRP A 767 6.17 -0.31 -11.86
N THR A 768 7.32 -0.71 -12.37
CA THR A 768 8.33 -1.49 -11.68
C THR A 768 9.43 -0.65 -11.02
N ASP A 769 9.35 0.67 -11.09
CA ASP A 769 10.36 1.57 -10.53
C ASP A 769 10.12 1.90 -9.05
N PHE A 770 9.16 1.26 -8.41
CA PHE A 770 8.80 1.51 -7.01
C PHE A 770 8.63 0.20 -6.23
N PRO A 771 9.03 0.15 -4.95
CA PRO A 771 8.91 -1.05 -4.12
C PRO A 771 7.47 -1.44 -3.83
N VAL A 772 6.59 -0.45 -3.72
CA VAL A 772 5.15 -0.65 -3.56
C VAL A 772 4.44 -0.05 -4.76
N MET A 773 4.16 -0.90 -5.74
CA MET A 773 3.48 -0.45 -6.96
C MET A 773 2.01 -0.17 -6.69
N ASN A 774 1.39 -1.02 -5.86
CA ASN A 774 0.03 -0.83 -5.34
C ASN A 774 -0.10 -1.51 -3.97
N LEU A 775 -1.01 -1.03 -3.12
CA LEU A 775 -1.27 -1.61 -1.80
C LEU A 775 -2.35 -2.70 -1.82
N HIS A 776 -3.10 -2.87 -2.90
CA HIS A 776 -4.10 -3.94 -3.02
C HIS A 776 -3.55 -5.35 -2.80
N PRO A 777 -2.37 -5.73 -3.37
CA PRO A 777 -1.76 -7.04 -3.11
C PRO A 777 -1.39 -7.30 -1.65
N HIS A 778 -1.30 -6.25 -0.84
CA HIS A 778 -0.99 -6.36 0.59
C HIS A 778 -2.24 -6.27 1.48
N ALA A 779 -3.19 -5.40 1.15
CA ALA A 779 -4.40 -5.17 1.95
C ALA A 779 -5.41 -6.33 1.83
N TRP A 780 -5.72 -6.77 0.60
CA TRP A 780 -6.77 -7.76 0.37
C TRP A 780 -6.46 -9.14 0.93
N PRO A 781 -5.24 -9.71 0.83
CA PRO A 781 -4.94 -10.98 1.48
C PRO A 781 -5.16 -10.97 2.99
N ILE A 782 -4.83 -9.86 3.67
CA ILE A 782 -5.08 -9.71 5.12
C ILE A 782 -6.58 -9.60 5.39
N PHE A 783 -7.29 -8.72 4.67
CA PHE A 783 -8.72 -8.48 4.89
C PHE A 783 -9.56 -9.73 4.63
N ASN A 784 -9.20 -10.52 3.63
CA ASN A 784 -9.90 -11.76 3.30
C ASN A 784 -9.84 -12.83 4.40
N LEU A 785 -8.89 -12.74 5.33
CA LEU A 785 -8.86 -13.66 6.47
C LEU A 785 -10.11 -13.55 7.34
N ILE A 786 -10.67 -12.35 7.46
CA ILE A 786 -11.93 -12.11 8.20
C ILE A 786 -13.05 -12.97 7.61
N HIS A 787 -13.12 -13.04 6.28
CA HIS A 787 -14.14 -13.80 5.56
C HIS A 787 -13.84 -15.31 5.52
N LEU A 788 -12.57 -15.69 5.45
CA LEU A 788 -12.16 -17.10 5.48
C LEU A 788 -12.36 -17.73 6.86
N VAL A 789 -12.14 -16.99 7.95
CA VAL A 789 -12.53 -17.46 9.29
C VAL A 789 -14.03 -17.34 9.51
N GLY A 790 -14.74 -16.68 8.62
CA GLY A 790 -16.20 -16.59 8.59
C GLY A 790 -16.80 -15.57 9.56
N ALA A 791 -16.04 -14.55 9.97
CA ALA A 791 -16.51 -13.54 10.91
C ALA A 791 -17.33 -12.45 10.21
N ASN A 792 -18.54 -12.22 10.69
CA ASN A 792 -19.42 -11.12 10.31
C ASN A 792 -19.85 -10.33 11.55
N PHE A 793 -19.46 -9.07 11.61
CA PHE A 793 -19.81 -8.18 12.72
C PHE A 793 -21.21 -7.60 12.54
N THR A 794 -22.02 -7.73 13.57
CA THR A 794 -23.39 -7.21 13.61
C THR A 794 -23.57 -6.27 14.81
N LYS A 795 -24.65 -5.52 14.86
CA LYS A 795 -24.95 -4.66 16.03
C LYS A 795 -25.04 -5.41 17.37
N TYR A 796 -25.20 -6.72 17.36
CA TYR A 796 -25.33 -7.57 18.56
C TYR A 796 -24.03 -8.23 18.99
N GLY A 797 -23.05 -8.35 18.08
CA GLY A 797 -21.81 -9.07 18.33
C GLY A 797 -21.19 -9.61 17.05
N ILE A 798 -20.78 -10.86 17.05
CA ILE A 798 -20.12 -11.50 15.90
C ILE A 798 -20.85 -12.79 15.54
N GLU A 799 -21.22 -12.93 14.27
CA GLU A 799 -21.58 -14.21 13.69
C GLU A 799 -20.33 -14.86 13.08
N ILE A 800 -20.06 -16.12 13.41
CA ILE A 800 -18.91 -16.87 12.89
C ILE A 800 -19.42 -18.10 12.15
N ILE A 801 -19.18 -18.17 10.84
CA ILE A 801 -19.46 -19.31 9.97
C ILE A 801 -18.12 -19.81 9.42
N PRO A 802 -17.40 -20.72 10.11
CA PRO A 802 -16.06 -21.13 9.73
C PRO A 802 -16.00 -21.62 8.27
N SER A 803 -15.29 -20.87 7.43
CA SER A 803 -15.18 -21.13 5.98
C SER A 803 -13.78 -21.58 5.58
N LEU A 804 -12.76 -21.51 6.47
CA LEU A 804 -11.44 -22.01 6.16
C LEU A 804 -11.44 -23.55 6.15
N PRO A 805 -11.07 -24.22 5.04
CA PRO A 805 -11.10 -25.67 4.93
C PRO A 805 -9.85 -26.32 5.57
N LYS A 806 -9.65 -26.03 6.85
CA LYS A 806 -8.57 -26.57 7.68
C LYS A 806 -9.13 -27.17 8.96
N ASP A 807 -8.51 -28.23 9.41
CA ASP A 807 -8.90 -28.89 10.67
C ASP A 807 -8.43 -28.11 11.89
N GLU A 808 -7.26 -27.51 11.78
CA GLU A 808 -6.65 -26.69 12.84
C GLU A 808 -6.12 -25.39 12.26
N TYR A 809 -6.45 -24.26 12.90
CA TYR A 809 -5.91 -22.94 12.62
C TYR A 809 -6.19 -21.98 13.76
N TYR A 810 -5.35 -20.93 13.84
CA TYR A 810 -5.40 -19.89 14.85
C TYR A 810 -5.37 -18.53 14.15
N PHE A 811 -6.49 -17.84 14.20
CA PHE A 811 -6.61 -16.47 13.70
C PHE A 811 -6.57 -15.51 14.87
N GLU A 812 -5.76 -14.46 14.75
CA GLU A 812 -5.67 -13.44 15.77
C GLU A 812 -5.58 -12.02 15.19
N SER A 813 -6.23 -11.11 15.88
CA SER A 813 -6.11 -9.66 15.72
C SER A 813 -6.37 -8.99 17.06
N PRO A 814 -5.96 -7.74 17.28
CA PRO A 814 -6.29 -6.99 18.49
C PRO A 814 -7.80 -6.90 18.79
N LEU A 815 -8.65 -6.80 17.75
CA LEU A 815 -10.09 -6.67 17.93
C LEU A 815 -10.77 -7.98 18.25
N PHE A 816 -10.40 -9.07 17.59
CA PHE A 816 -11.00 -10.39 17.82
C PHE A 816 -10.06 -11.51 17.40
N GLY A 817 -10.29 -12.68 17.97
CA GLY A 817 -9.61 -13.92 17.60
C GLY A 817 -10.58 -15.08 17.48
N PHE A 818 -10.18 -16.05 16.67
CA PHE A 818 -10.92 -17.30 16.48
C PHE A 818 -9.97 -18.46 16.20
N SER A 819 -10.16 -19.55 16.92
CA SER A 819 -9.35 -20.75 16.75
C SER A 819 -10.26 -21.99 16.60
N LYS A 820 -9.85 -22.86 15.71
CA LYS A 820 -10.40 -24.19 15.52
C LYS A 820 -9.29 -25.21 15.77
N SER A 821 -9.56 -26.21 16.62
CA SER A 821 -8.63 -27.30 16.91
C SER A 821 -9.37 -28.63 17.07
N LYS A 822 -8.62 -29.70 17.23
CA LYS A 822 -9.20 -31.03 17.56
C LYS A 822 -9.99 -31.01 18.87
N GLU A 823 -9.59 -30.20 19.83
CA GLU A 823 -10.20 -30.05 21.14
C GLU A 823 -11.47 -29.22 21.12
N GLY A 824 -11.64 -28.31 20.14
CA GLY A 824 -12.82 -27.47 20.05
C GLY A 824 -12.57 -26.14 19.34
N TYR A 825 -13.25 -25.12 19.86
CA TYR A 825 -13.23 -23.76 19.33
C TYR A 825 -12.98 -22.76 20.44
N SER A 826 -12.27 -21.70 20.14
CA SER A 826 -12.08 -20.60 21.11
C SER A 826 -11.97 -19.25 20.40
N GLY A 827 -12.13 -18.18 21.15
CA GLY A 827 -11.97 -16.85 20.60
C GLY A 827 -12.14 -15.76 21.63
N TRP A 828 -11.98 -14.53 21.15
CA TRP A 828 -12.21 -13.32 21.95
C TRP A 828 -12.81 -12.21 21.10
N TYR A 829 -13.38 -11.23 21.77
CA TYR A 829 -13.81 -9.96 21.18
C TYR A 829 -13.45 -8.81 22.10
N CYS A 830 -12.71 -7.83 21.60
CA CYS A 830 -12.13 -6.70 22.36
C CYS A 830 -12.47 -5.34 21.74
N PRO A 831 -13.74 -4.87 21.80
CA PRO A 831 -14.13 -3.58 21.21
C PRO A 831 -13.68 -2.38 22.07
N ASN A 832 -12.94 -2.60 23.13
CA ASN A 832 -12.42 -1.60 24.08
C ASN A 832 -13.49 -0.69 24.73
N ILE A 833 -14.73 -1.17 24.80
CA ILE A 833 -15.86 -0.52 25.49
C ILE A 833 -16.60 -1.51 26.38
N SER A 834 -17.36 -0.99 27.33
CA SER A 834 -18.29 -1.80 28.13
C SER A 834 -19.52 -2.16 27.30
N GLY A 835 -19.88 -3.45 27.26
CA GLY A 835 -21.06 -3.92 26.54
C GLY A 835 -21.30 -5.40 26.73
N ASN A 836 -22.51 -5.82 26.35
CA ASN A 836 -22.90 -7.22 26.29
C ASN A 836 -23.00 -7.65 24.81
N TRP A 837 -22.34 -8.73 24.47
CA TRP A 837 -22.20 -9.18 23.08
C TRP A 837 -22.61 -10.64 22.95
N THR A 838 -23.10 -11.00 21.78
CA THR A 838 -23.44 -12.35 21.41
C THR A 838 -22.50 -12.83 20.31
N ILE A 839 -21.86 -13.99 20.54
CA ILE A 839 -21.19 -14.73 19.47
C ILE A 839 -22.15 -15.81 18.99
N LEU A 840 -22.43 -15.81 17.71
CA LEU A 840 -23.24 -16.83 17.02
C LEU A 840 -22.28 -17.72 16.21
N LEU A 841 -21.92 -18.88 16.75
CA LEU A 841 -21.03 -19.83 16.08
C LEU A 841 -21.86 -20.89 15.35
N LYS A 842 -21.81 -20.87 14.00
CA LYS A 842 -22.50 -21.86 13.16
C LYS A 842 -21.64 -23.10 12.97
N LEU A 843 -22.16 -24.26 13.39
CA LEU A 843 -21.48 -25.54 13.27
C LEU A 843 -22.41 -26.61 12.68
N LYS A 844 -21.84 -27.67 12.14
CA LYS A 844 -22.58 -28.84 11.73
C LYS A 844 -23.22 -29.53 12.96
N LYS A 845 -24.37 -30.18 12.78
CA LYS A 845 -25.09 -30.81 13.89
C LYS A 845 -24.24 -31.82 14.67
N GLU A 846 -23.39 -32.55 13.98
CA GLU A 846 -22.45 -33.50 14.58
C GLU A 846 -21.42 -32.82 15.47
N GLU A 847 -20.89 -31.69 15.04
CA GLU A 847 -19.90 -30.87 15.79
C GLU A 847 -20.56 -30.30 17.05
N ILE A 848 -21.80 -29.80 16.96
CA ILE A 848 -22.59 -29.32 18.12
C ILE A 848 -22.79 -30.42 19.16
N ASN A 849 -23.17 -31.63 18.71
CA ASN A 849 -23.40 -32.78 19.61
C ASN A 849 -22.13 -33.22 20.34
N ASN A 850 -20.96 -32.97 19.76
CA ASN A 850 -19.67 -33.30 20.34
C ASN A 850 -19.18 -32.22 21.34
N CYS A 851 -19.74 -31.02 21.32
CA CYS A 851 -19.39 -29.98 22.30
C CYS A 851 -20.02 -30.31 23.67
N LYS A 852 -19.18 -30.27 24.74
CA LYS A 852 -19.58 -30.63 26.09
C LYS A 852 -19.46 -29.47 27.08
N PHE A 853 -18.47 -28.61 26.92
CA PHE A 853 -18.11 -27.59 27.91
C PHE A 853 -17.97 -26.23 27.24
N LEU A 854 -18.50 -25.21 27.89
CA LEU A 854 -18.28 -23.81 27.53
C LEU A 854 -17.66 -23.10 28.71
N LYS A 855 -16.58 -22.34 28.46
CA LYS A 855 -16.04 -21.34 29.40
C LYS A 855 -16.20 -19.94 28.80
N ILE A 856 -16.59 -19.00 29.66
CA ILE A 856 -16.67 -17.57 29.33
C ILE A 856 -15.85 -16.82 30.38
N ASN A 857 -14.86 -16.04 29.93
CA ASN A 857 -13.93 -15.33 30.84
C ASN A 857 -13.37 -16.28 31.91
N ASN A 858 -12.95 -17.48 31.51
CA ASN A 858 -12.41 -18.57 32.34
C ASN A 858 -13.38 -19.16 33.39
N LYS A 859 -14.71 -18.91 33.28
CA LYS A 859 -15.73 -19.49 34.16
C LYS A 859 -16.60 -20.43 33.33
N GLU A 860 -16.98 -21.54 33.90
CA GLU A 860 -17.94 -22.46 33.28
C GLU A 860 -19.27 -21.77 33.04
N ALA A 861 -19.88 -22.06 31.88
CA ALA A 861 -21.14 -21.52 31.46
C ALA A 861 -21.95 -22.55 30.68
N GLU A 862 -23.27 -22.42 30.73
CA GLU A 862 -24.18 -23.19 29.86
C GLU A 862 -24.22 -22.55 28.47
N PHE A 863 -24.20 -23.36 27.42
CA PHE A 863 -24.43 -22.88 26.06
C PHE A 863 -25.82 -23.33 25.54
N LYS A 864 -26.40 -22.48 24.71
CA LYS A 864 -27.66 -22.79 24.01
C LYS A 864 -27.37 -23.01 22.53
N SER A 865 -28.02 -24.00 21.95
CA SER A 865 -27.94 -24.18 20.48
C SER A 865 -29.34 -24.02 19.86
N LYS A 866 -29.40 -23.32 18.70
CA LYS A 866 -30.62 -23.12 17.92
C LYS A 866 -30.29 -23.02 16.44
N ASN A 867 -30.97 -23.75 15.56
CA ASN A 867 -30.80 -23.67 14.10
C ASN A 867 -29.34 -23.81 13.62
N SER A 868 -28.60 -24.79 14.18
CA SER A 868 -27.16 -25.00 13.90
C SER A 868 -26.21 -23.90 14.44
N TYR A 869 -26.69 -22.98 15.26
CA TYR A 869 -25.85 -22.00 15.96
C TYR A 869 -25.69 -22.36 17.44
N ILE A 870 -24.47 -22.24 17.94
CA ILE A 870 -24.19 -22.12 19.37
C ILE A 870 -24.21 -20.63 19.70
N ILE A 871 -24.94 -20.27 20.76
CA ILE A 871 -25.15 -18.91 21.22
C ILE A 871 -24.31 -18.70 22.47
N ILE A 872 -23.32 -17.82 22.41
CA ILE A 872 -22.39 -17.50 23.48
C ILE A 872 -22.58 -16.04 23.86
N ASN A 873 -23.03 -15.75 25.08
CA ASN A 873 -23.27 -14.39 25.55
C ASN A 873 -22.22 -14.02 26.61
N GLY A 874 -21.60 -12.85 26.43
CA GLY A 874 -20.60 -12.34 27.36
C GLY A 874 -20.49 -10.85 27.31
N SER A 875 -19.57 -10.31 28.11
CA SER A 875 -19.36 -8.86 28.23
C SER A 875 -17.90 -8.50 28.10
N SER A 876 -17.66 -7.32 27.52
CA SER A 876 -16.37 -6.64 27.53
C SER A 876 -16.40 -5.39 28.41
N ALA A 877 -15.23 -4.86 28.71
CA ALA A 877 -15.02 -3.56 29.32
C ALA A 877 -13.76 -2.92 28.68
N PRO A 878 -13.47 -1.61 28.89
CA PRO A 878 -12.20 -1.04 28.50
C PRO A 878 -11.03 -1.92 29.00
N ASP A 879 -10.07 -2.21 28.10
CA ASP A 879 -8.91 -3.06 28.36
C ASP A 879 -9.21 -4.51 28.81
N LYS A 880 -10.48 -4.97 28.64
CA LYS A 880 -10.90 -6.32 29.00
C LYS A 880 -11.74 -6.95 27.89
N SER A 881 -11.15 -7.92 27.24
CA SER A 881 -11.83 -8.70 26.19
C SER A 881 -12.90 -9.64 26.76
N PHE A 882 -13.91 -9.92 25.95
CA PHE A 882 -14.83 -11.04 26.14
C PHE A 882 -14.15 -12.27 25.53
N THR A 883 -13.75 -13.23 26.34
CA THR A 883 -13.13 -14.49 25.91
C THR A 883 -14.11 -15.68 26.07
N TRP A 884 -13.98 -16.65 25.19
CA TRP A 884 -14.79 -17.88 25.25
C TRP A 884 -14.01 -19.08 24.71
N GLU A 885 -14.35 -20.26 25.25
CA GLU A 885 -13.77 -21.54 24.88
C GLU A 885 -14.85 -22.61 24.89
N LEU A 886 -15.06 -23.29 23.76
CA LEU A 886 -16.01 -24.36 23.58
C LEU A 886 -15.27 -25.67 23.30
N ARG A 887 -15.34 -26.65 24.22
CA ARG A 887 -14.60 -27.92 24.14
C ARG A 887 -15.47 -29.11 23.85
N LYS A 888 -14.88 -30.10 23.18
CA LYS A 888 -15.50 -31.41 22.86
C LYS A 888 -15.39 -32.41 23.99
N ASN A 889 -14.35 -32.35 24.80
CA ASN A 889 -14.11 -33.28 25.95
C ASN A 889 -13.72 -32.47 27.20
N GLU A 890 -13.90 -33.08 28.38
CA GLU A 890 -13.29 -32.60 29.63
C GLU A 890 -11.76 -32.75 29.60
N ILE A 891 -11.05 -31.81 30.21
CA ILE A 891 -9.59 -31.91 30.40
C ILE A 891 -9.35 -32.76 31.62
#